data_281128f4bde1c1765a3bbf71b5fce9a5
#
_entry.id   281128f4bde1c1765a3bbf71b5fce9a5
#
_cell.length_a   1.000
_cell.length_b   1.000
_cell.length_c   1.000
_cell.angle_alpha   90.00
_cell.angle_beta   90.00
_cell.angle_gamma   90.00
#
_symmetry.space_group_name_H-M   'P 1'
#
loop_
_entity.id
_entity.type
_entity.pdbx_description
1 polymer ?
#
loop_
_entity_poly.entity_id
_entity_poly.type
_entity_poly.pdbx_seq_one_letter_code
_entity_poly.pdbx_strand_id
1 'polypeptide(L)'
;MLPRVSETQMHKVRWVITCAWLLLIASLFYDPISPLITAADQTWSPFRIRPEDCIPVQNVCLNLQPYSLGAPIFWGMIVPSAIFILLVFGHELWRRICPLSFLSQIPRALGWQRQIKRIDKKTDKTRYEIPKVKKDSWLGQNYPYLQFGFLFIGLCNRILFINGNAIALGIWLLGTIIAAITVGYLYGGKTWCNYFCPMAPVQKVYAEPGALLSSKAHMSETLITQSMCRTVTDGKEQSACVACQNPCIDIDSERSYWDGLEKPESRFLYYCYLGLVVGYFFYYYLYAGNWEYYFSGAWAIEGNSIQKLFSAGLYLYNQAIPIPKIVAVPLILGLFTGIGYAFGLLSERLYRILLTFRKQKFSTILIRHHLFSVCTFIAFNFFFIFGGRPFIRLLPHFFQETIDVTVVLLSTLWLSRTLKRDPELYSREGLAGRFRKQLVKMNFPLEQYFANRDLEDLNPHEVYVLAKVLPGFTQQKRVAAYKGVLRESLEEGYTNSAGSLEVLKQLRTELDISDTEHRQILEELGIEDPQLLDPHRQRNLENLVRISGYRKALERLVNLQNLDIHTASQQLTPTYNISPSEELEINQGFDQEATLKQKSYFYLERLSQLLQSYHSLNQDYLIEQRPVASLLLEAIRRKKKILVSAILDAIATLSDHESHKIVLELGNLSPTVLQDILDDSQSAWHLKLKPDQMELLRQSAQNNACPVTVDLSEITNTLISLLQAPNPLIQSTSLYLLQTLDYTLSCAWAVEIESKHHLVQETIKIILGNQGSTGLADFVNLEKIVYLFNSDFFHSLDN
;
A
#
# COMPACT_ATOMS: atom_id res chain seq x y z
N MET A 1 29.30 -5.38 -6.27
CA MET A 1 30.43 -4.49 -5.90
C MET A 1 30.06 -3.48 -4.81
N LEU A 2 29.02 -2.69 -4.94
CA LEU A 2 28.61 -1.67 -3.95
C LEU A 2 28.26 -2.22 -2.55
N PRO A 3 27.59 -3.38 -2.38
CA PRO A 3 27.34 -3.97 -1.07
C PRO A 3 28.60 -4.33 -0.28
N ARG A 4 29.72 -4.58 -0.97
CA ARG A 4 31.01 -4.98 -0.37
C ARG A 4 31.83 -3.81 0.18
N VAL A 5 31.44 -2.55 -0.11
CA VAL A 5 32.13 -1.36 0.43
C VAL A 5 31.81 -1.22 1.91
N SER A 6 32.84 -1.19 2.75
CA SER A 6 32.67 -1.13 4.19
C SER A 6 31.97 0.15 4.66
N GLU A 7 31.23 0.07 5.74
CA GLU A 7 30.52 1.22 6.33
C GLU A 7 31.47 2.33 6.75
N THR A 8 32.67 1.97 7.21
CA THR A 8 33.75 2.93 7.56
C THR A 8 34.16 3.77 6.35
N GLN A 9 34.33 3.15 5.19
CA GLN A 9 34.66 3.87 3.95
C GLN A 9 33.50 4.75 3.50
N MET A 10 32.27 4.21 3.52
CA MET A 10 31.07 4.98 3.18
C MET A 10 30.82 6.16 4.12
N HIS A 11 31.19 6.03 5.38
CA HIS A 11 31.10 7.14 6.35
C HIS A 11 32.01 8.32 5.94
N LYS A 12 33.23 8.06 5.48
CA LYS A 12 34.12 9.10 4.97
C LYS A 12 33.53 9.76 3.71
N VAL A 13 33.02 8.97 2.76
CA VAL A 13 32.38 9.48 1.55
C VAL A 13 31.19 10.38 1.89
N ARG A 14 30.36 9.96 2.85
CA ARG A 14 29.22 10.78 3.30
C ARG A 14 29.64 12.12 3.87
N TRP A 15 30.70 12.15 4.67
CA TRP A 15 31.22 13.41 5.21
C TRP A 15 31.69 14.34 4.10
N VAL A 16 32.46 13.84 3.14
CA VAL A 16 32.92 14.63 2.00
C VAL A 16 31.74 15.22 1.22
N ILE A 17 30.75 14.37 0.86
CA ILE A 17 29.57 14.82 0.11
C ILE A 17 28.73 15.80 0.96
N THR A 18 28.58 15.57 2.24
CA THR A 18 27.81 16.46 3.13
C THR A 18 28.51 17.80 3.28
N CYS A 19 29.82 17.82 3.45
CA CYS A 19 30.58 19.07 3.51
C CYS A 19 30.48 19.84 2.17
N ALA A 20 30.65 19.16 1.04
CA ALA A 20 30.48 19.78 -0.28
C ALA A 20 29.06 20.37 -0.47
N TRP A 21 28.05 19.64 0.00
CA TRP A 21 26.66 20.10 -0.06
C TRP A 21 26.40 21.31 0.85
N LEU A 22 26.93 21.32 2.08
CA LEU A 22 26.83 22.45 2.98
C LEU A 22 27.58 23.67 2.46
N LEU A 23 28.74 23.48 1.81
CA LEU A 23 29.45 24.55 1.11
C LEU A 23 28.62 25.13 -0.06
N LEU A 24 27.95 24.25 -0.83
CA LEU A 24 27.03 24.69 -1.88
C LEU A 24 25.88 25.54 -1.27
N ILE A 25 25.30 25.08 -0.15
CA ILE A 25 24.24 25.85 0.54
C ILE A 25 24.80 27.19 1.03
N ALA A 26 26.00 27.24 1.61
CA ALA A 26 26.63 28.49 2.03
C ALA A 26 26.85 29.44 0.84
N SER A 27 27.27 28.92 -0.32
CA SER A 27 27.45 29.74 -1.53
C SER A 27 26.15 30.36 -2.05
N LEU A 28 24.98 29.78 -1.72
CA LEU A 28 23.69 30.39 -2.08
C LEU A 28 23.40 31.69 -1.31
N PHE A 29 24.00 31.88 -0.13
CA PHE A 29 23.87 33.09 0.67
C PHE A 29 24.98 34.09 0.42
N TYR A 30 26.18 33.62 0.14
CA TYR A 30 27.34 34.47 -0.12
C TYR A 30 28.24 33.80 -1.18
N ASP A 31 28.25 34.42 -2.36
CA ASP A 31 29.01 33.94 -3.52
C ASP A 31 29.68 35.11 -4.25
N PRO A 32 30.89 35.52 -3.84
CA PRO A 32 31.61 36.60 -4.48
C PRO A 32 32.31 36.20 -5.76
N ILE A 33 32.48 34.90 -6.02
CA ILE A 33 33.28 34.35 -7.12
C ILE A 33 32.45 34.13 -8.38
N SER A 34 31.30 33.54 -8.28
CA SER A 34 30.47 33.17 -9.44
C SER A 34 30.04 34.35 -10.29
N PRO A 35 29.65 35.54 -9.73
CA PRO A 35 29.36 36.70 -10.56
C PRO A 35 30.51 37.18 -11.39
N LEU A 36 31.77 37.03 -10.90
CA LEU A 36 32.99 37.38 -11.66
C LEU A 36 33.21 36.43 -12.84
N ILE A 37 32.88 35.14 -12.71
CA ILE A 37 33.00 34.14 -13.76
C ILE A 37 31.87 34.28 -14.79
N THR A 38 30.70 34.78 -14.36
CA THR A 38 29.54 34.91 -15.23
C THR A 38 29.42 36.28 -15.89
N ALA A 39 30.27 37.21 -15.57
CA ALA A 39 30.28 38.56 -16.16
C ALA A 39 30.56 38.48 -17.67
N ALA A 40 29.98 39.42 -18.42
CA ALA A 40 30.03 39.45 -19.90
C ALA A 40 31.45 39.65 -20.47
N ASP A 41 32.34 40.29 -19.73
CA ASP A 41 33.75 40.56 -20.09
C ASP A 41 34.64 39.33 -19.98
N GLN A 42 34.21 38.28 -19.32
CA GLN A 42 35.03 37.02 -19.10
C GLN A 42 34.97 36.11 -20.31
N THR A 43 35.69 36.44 -21.37
CA THR A 43 35.63 35.70 -22.63
C THR A 43 36.03 34.22 -22.56
N TRP A 44 36.81 33.82 -21.56
CA TRP A 44 37.26 32.45 -21.31
C TRP A 44 36.19 31.57 -20.66
N SER A 45 35.19 32.18 -20.02
CA SER A 45 34.20 31.42 -19.24
C SER A 45 33.04 30.92 -20.11
N PRO A 46 32.73 29.62 -20.06
CA PRO A 46 31.56 29.08 -20.73
C PRO A 46 30.23 29.54 -20.07
N PHE A 47 30.31 30.07 -18.86
CA PHE A 47 29.15 30.54 -18.06
C PHE A 47 28.88 32.04 -18.22
N ARG A 48 29.67 32.73 -19.03
CA ARG A 48 29.49 34.18 -19.21
C ARG A 48 28.12 34.49 -19.80
N ILE A 49 27.55 35.59 -19.37
CA ILE A 49 26.40 36.17 -20.04
C ILE A 49 26.81 36.75 -21.38
N ARG A 50 26.04 36.45 -22.41
CA ARG A 50 26.21 37.07 -23.73
C ARG A 50 25.12 38.12 -23.91
N PRO A 51 25.37 39.39 -23.79
CA PRO A 51 24.40 40.48 -23.93
C PRO A 51 23.69 40.47 -25.30
N GLU A 52 24.35 39.84 -26.29
CA GLU A 52 23.84 39.69 -27.65
C GLU A 52 22.74 38.63 -27.78
N ASP A 53 22.70 37.66 -26.85
CA ASP A 53 21.72 36.58 -26.85
C ASP A 53 20.42 37.05 -26.25
N CYS A 54 19.46 37.39 -27.12
CA CYS A 54 18.10 37.67 -26.67
C CYS A 54 17.37 36.37 -26.35
N ILE A 55 17.06 36.14 -25.07
CA ILE A 55 16.21 35.02 -24.66
C ILE A 55 14.80 35.59 -24.46
N PRO A 56 13.86 35.33 -25.39
CA PRO A 56 12.53 35.89 -25.30
C PRO A 56 11.70 35.17 -24.24
N VAL A 57 11.07 35.95 -23.37
CA VAL A 57 10.03 35.49 -22.45
C VAL A 57 8.80 36.31 -22.71
N GLN A 58 7.72 35.73 -23.18
CA GLN A 58 6.50 36.42 -23.55
C GLN A 58 6.75 37.59 -24.55
N ASN A 59 7.61 37.32 -25.53
CA ASN A 59 8.09 38.25 -26.56
C ASN A 59 8.94 39.42 -26.04
N VAL A 60 9.41 39.41 -24.80
CA VAL A 60 10.31 40.39 -24.22
C VAL A 60 11.66 39.76 -23.96
N CYS A 61 12.76 40.36 -24.44
CA CYS A 61 14.10 39.89 -24.15
C CYS A 61 14.42 40.03 -22.65
N LEU A 62 14.93 38.93 -22.05
CA LEU A 62 15.41 38.99 -20.69
C LEU A 62 16.69 39.80 -20.55
N ASN A 63 16.74 40.73 -19.64
CA ASN A 63 17.95 41.39 -19.25
C ASN A 63 18.71 40.55 -18.22
N LEU A 64 19.71 39.81 -18.69
CA LEU A 64 20.51 38.93 -17.86
C LEU A 64 21.60 39.73 -17.14
N GLN A 65 21.77 39.43 -15.83
CA GLN A 65 22.83 40.01 -14.99
C GLN A 65 23.78 38.92 -14.51
N PRO A 66 25.03 39.24 -14.14
CA PRO A 66 25.92 38.28 -13.51
C PRO A 66 25.24 37.53 -12.35
N TYR A 67 25.38 36.22 -12.30
CA TYR A 67 24.57 35.35 -11.44
C TYR A 67 25.43 34.38 -10.62
N SER A 68 24.89 33.92 -9.50
CA SER A 68 25.47 32.83 -8.70
C SER A 68 25.27 31.47 -9.38
N LEU A 69 26.35 30.67 -9.46
CA LEU A 69 26.31 29.30 -10.03
C LEU A 69 25.66 28.25 -9.11
N GLY A 70 25.46 28.53 -7.82
CA GLY A 70 24.96 27.56 -6.84
C GLY A 70 23.60 26.96 -7.22
N ALA A 71 22.63 27.81 -7.62
CA ALA A 71 21.31 27.32 -8.03
C ALA A 71 21.32 26.57 -9.36
N PRO A 72 21.96 27.07 -10.43
CA PRO A 72 22.18 26.31 -11.67
C PRO A 72 22.84 24.93 -11.44
N ILE A 73 23.92 24.86 -10.67
CA ILE A 73 24.60 23.61 -10.34
C ILE A 73 23.68 22.65 -9.61
N PHE A 74 22.95 23.13 -8.61
CA PHE A 74 22.02 22.27 -7.86
C PHE A 74 20.95 21.66 -8.78
N TRP A 75 20.28 22.47 -9.57
CA TRP A 75 19.19 22.02 -10.43
C TRP A 75 19.62 21.37 -11.74
N GLY A 76 20.71 21.82 -12.33
CA GLY A 76 21.21 21.36 -13.64
C GLY A 76 22.19 20.20 -13.56
N MET A 77 22.84 19.96 -12.40
CA MET A 77 23.80 18.86 -12.25
C MET A 77 23.42 17.88 -11.14
N ILE A 78 23.16 18.36 -9.90
CA ILE A 78 22.95 17.47 -8.75
C ILE A 78 21.64 16.71 -8.89
N VAL A 79 20.54 17.37 -9.23
CA VAL A 79 19.23 16.72 -9.37
C VAL A 79 19.22 15.70 -10.53
N PRO A 80 19.69 16.00 -11.75
CA PRO A 80 19.79 14.98 -12.80
C PRO A 80 20.69 13.82 -12.43
N SER A 81 21.85 14.07 -11.79
CA SER A 81 22.74 13.01 -11.31
C SER A 81 22.05 12.11 -10.28
N ALA A 82 21.24 12.68 -9.39
CA ALA A 82 20.48 11.90 -8.41
C ALA A 82 19.47 10.96 -9.08
N ILE A 83 18.74 11.43 -10.10
CA ILE A 83 17.78 10.60 -10.86
C ILE A 83 18.50 9.50 -11.63
N PHE A 84 19.64 9.82 -12.24
CA PHE A 84 20.47 8.82 -12.92
C PHE A 84 20.97 7.74 -11.95
N ILE A 85 21.49 8.14 -10.78
CA ILE A 85 21.94 7.22 -9.74
C ILE A 85 20.81 6.30 -9.27
N LEU A 86 19.60 6.82 -9.12
CA LEU A 86 18.45 6.02 -8.68
C LEU A 86 18.08 4.91 -9.67
N LEU A 87 18.09 5.17 -10.97
CA LEU A 87 17.76 4.15 -11.97
C LEU A 87 18.91 3.12 -12.13
N VAL A 88 20.16 3.59 -12.12
CA VAL A 88 21.32 2.74 -12.41
C VAL A 88 21.79 1.97 -11.18
N PHE A 89 21.94 2.63 -10.03
CA PHE A 89 22.52 2.06 -8.81
C PHE A 89 21.47 1.84 -7.69
N GLY A 90 20.29 2.43 -7.81
CA GLY A 90 19.18 2.24 -6.91
C GLY A 90 19.35 2.78 -5.50
N HIS A 91 18.52 2.24 -4.59
CA HIS A 91 18.54 2.59 -3.18
C HIS A 91 19.87 2.27 -2.49
N GLU A 92 20.55 1.23 -2.93
CA GLU A 92 21.80 0.76 -2.33
C GLU A 92 22.88 1.83 -2.34
N LEU A 93 23.01 2.60 -3.41
CA LEU A 93 23.95 3.71 -3.45
C LEU A 93 23.33 4.99 -2.89
N TRP A 94 22.14 5.36 -3.41
CA TRP A 94 21.54 6.66 -3.08
C TRP A 94 21.37 6.87 -1.57
N ARG A 95 20.79 5.91 -0.87
CA ARG A 95 20.56 6.03 0.58
C ARG A 95 21.81 5.90 1.44
N ARG A 96 22.90 5.42 0.86
CA ARG A 96 24.20 5.41 1.54
C ARG A 96 24.94 6.75 1.41
N ILE A 97 24.73 7.52 0.32
CA ILE A 97 25.44 8.78 0.06
C ILE A 97 24.59 10.02 0.34
N CYS A 98 23.27 9.92 0.44
CA CYS A 98 22.37 11.07 0.58
C CYS A 98 22.69 11.90 1.84
N PRO A 99 23.11 13.19 1.70
CA PRO A 99 23.45 14.04 2.85
C PRO A 99 22.28 14.25 3.80
N LEU A 100 21.08 14.44 3.27
CA LEU A 100 19.88 14.66 4.09
C LEU A 100 19.53 13.43 4.94
N SER A 101 19.69 12.22 4.36
CA SER A 101 19.54 10.98 5.12
C SER A 101 20.59 10.84 6.21
N PHE A 102 21.82 11.30 5.97
CA PHE A 102 22.91 11.29 6.95
C PHE A 102 22.65 12.28 8.09
N LEU A 103 22.32 13.53 7.77
CA LEU A 103 22.04 14.56 8.76
C LEU A 103 20.82 14.23 9.64
N SER A 104 19.80 13.56 9.11
CA SER A 104 18.65 13.12 9.89
C SER A 104 18.99 12.10 11.00
N GLN A 105 20.16 11.46 10.93
CA GLN A 105 20.63 10.50 11.94
C GLN A 105 21.50 11.13 13.05
N ILE A 106 21.81 12.42 12.94
CA ILE A 106 22.63 13.12 13.97
C ILE A 106 22.05 12.98 15.37
N PRO A 107 20.72 13.21 15.61
CA PRO A 107 20.16 13.05 16.95
C PRO A 107 20.39 11.66 17.53
N ARG A 108 20.32 10.64 16.68
CA ARG A 108 20.60 9.25 17.08
C ARG A 108 22.07 9.04 17.42
N ALA A 109 22.98 9.56 16.60
CA ALA A 109 24.43 9.42 16.82
C ALA A 109 24.88 10.10 18.11
N LEU A 110 24.24 11.19 18.50
CA LEU A 110 24.51 11.96 19.73
C LEU A 110 23.72 11.45 20.96
N GLY A 111 22.86 10.46 20.80
CA GLY A 111 22.02 9.95 21.89
C GLY A 111 20.90 10.89 22.33
N TRP A 112 20.59 11.93 21.54
CA TRP A 112 19.55 12.94 21.85
C TRP A 112 18.16 12.56 21.37
N GLN A 113 17.92 11.32 20.95
CA GLN A 113 16.61 10.90 20.49
C GLN A 113 15.57 10.95 21.61
N ARG A 114 14.34 11.37 21.25
CA ARG A 114 13.18 11.27 22.13
C ARG A 114 12.95 9.81 22.50
N GLN A 115 12.74 9.54 23.80
CA GLN A 115 12.42 8.23 24.33
C GLN A 115 11.07 8.29 25.04
N ILE A 116 10.28 7.21 24.93
CA ILE A 116 9.02 7.04 25.64
C ILE A 116 9.24 5.98 26.70
N LYS A 117 8.91 6.33 27.96
CA LYS A 117 8.94 5.40 29.08
C LYS A 117 7.73 4.45 28.94
N ARG A 118 7.98 3.16 28.80
CA ARG A 118 6.98 2.11 28.88
C ARG A 118 7.22 1.23 30.07
N ILE A 119 6.18 0.95 30.83
CA ILE A 119 6.22 -0.01 31.93
C ILE A 119 5.68 -1.32 31.35
N ASP A 120 6.50 -2.36 31.39
CA ASP A 120 6.09 -3.69 30.96
C ASP A 120 5.17 -4.27 32.06
N LYS A 121 3.88 -4.41 31.74
CA LYS A 121 2.86 -4.89 32.69
C LYS A 121 3.11 -6.30 33.26
N LYS A 122 3.97 -7.13 32.62
CA LYS A 122 4.29 -8.49 33.09
C LYS A 122 5.48 -8.52 34.02
N THR A 123 6.43 -7.62 33.86
CA THR A 123 7.70 -7.64 34.57
C THR A 123 7.91 -6.42 35.46
N ASP A 124 6.99 -5.45 35.44
CA ASP A 124 7.08 -4.13 36.12
C ASP A 124 8.37 -3.37 35.85
N LYS A 125 9.12 -3.78 34.80
CA LYS A 125 10.38 -3.15 34.42
C LYS A 125 10.10 -1.98 33.49
N THR A 126 10.65 -0.83 33.82
CA THR A 126 10.64 0.34 32.95
C THR A 126 11.55 0.10 31.75
N ARG A 127 10.98 0.14 30.54
CA ARG A 127 11.71 0.17 29.27
C ARG A 127 11.60 1.55 28.62
N TYR A 128 12.72 2.02 28.09
CA TYR A 128 12.74 3.21 27.24
C TYR A 128 12.71 2.79 25.78
N GLU A 129 11.65 3.14 25.09
CA GLU A 129 11.46 2.80 23.67
C GLU A 129 11.56 4.05 22.81
N ILE A 130 12.16 3.91 21.63
CA ILE A 130 12.20 4.96 20.63
C ILE A 130 10.84 4.99 19.92
N PRO A 131 10.16 6.17 19.85
CA PRO A 131 8.89 6.28 19.17
C PRO A 131 8.99 5.89 17.70
N LYS A 132 8.01 5.14 17.20
CA LYS A 132 7.87 4.74 15.80
C LYS A 132 6.52 5.23 15.26
N VAL A 133 6.45 5.43 13.97
CA VAL A 133 5.16 5.68 13.32
C VAL A 133 4.34 4.40 13.37
N LYS A 134 3.14 4.46 13.95
CA LYS A 134 2.23 3.32 14.01
C LYS A 134 1.62 3.10 12.63
N LYS A 135 1.50 1.84 12.19
CA LYS A 135 0.91 1.47 10.90
C LYS A 135 -0.52 1.97 10.75
N ASP A 136 -1.31 1.88 11.83
CA ASP A 136 -2.72 2.27 11.86
C ASP A 136 -2.94 3.78 12.06
N SER A 137 -1.87 4.57 12.27
CA SER A 137 -1.99 6.02 12.36
C SER A 137 -2.29 6.62 10.99
N TRP A 138 -2.93 7.80 10.97
CA TRP A 138 -3.16 8.53 9.74
C TRP A 138 -1.88 8.70 8.90
N LEU A 139 -0.76 9.03 9.54
CA LEU A 139 0.54 9.13 8.87
C LEU A 139 1.00 7.78 8.30
N GLY A 140 0.81 6.68 9.06
CA GLY A 140 1.19 5.34 8.63
C GLY A 140 0.42 4.85 7.41
N GLN A 141 -0.83 5.30 7.25
CA GLN A 141 -1.69 4.92 6.12
C GLN A 141 -1.55 5.87 4.93
N ASN A 142 -1.36 7.17 5.16
CA ASN A 142 -1.43 8.20 4.11
C ASN A 142 -0.07 8.81 3.72
N TYR A 143 1.05 8.30 4.25
CA TYR A 143 2.37 8.86 3.96
C TYR A 143 2.73 8.91 2.46
N PRO A 144 2.29 8.01 1.56
CA PRO A 144 2.62 8.11 0.14
C PRO A 144 1.99 9.36 -0.50
N TYR A 145 0.76 9.68 -0.13
CA TYR A 145 0.07 10.89 -0.59
C TYR A 145 0.71 12.16 -0.01
N LEU A 146 1.12 12.11 1.26
CA LEU A 146 1.82 13.23 1.91
C LEU A 146 3.17 13.52 1.23
N GLN A 147 3.96 12.48 0.97
CA GLN A 147 5.24 12.60 0.26
C GLN A 147 5.07 13.14 -1.15
N PHE A 148 4.06 12.67 -1.88
CA PHE A 148 3.73 13.18 -3.20
C PHE A 148 3.27 14.64 -3.14
N GLY A 149 2.45 15.01 -2.16
CA GLY A 149 2.04 16.40 -1.91
C GLY A 149 3.24 17.32 -1.64
N PHE A 150 4.21 16.88 -0.83
CA PHE A 150 5.44 17.64 -0.61
C PHE A 150 6.29 17.75 -1.88
N LEU A 151 6.38 16.72 -2.71
CA LEU A 151 7.03 16.79 -4.01
C LEU A 151 6.33 17.81 -4.93
N PHE A 152 5.00 17.72 -5.03
CA PHE A 152 4.20 18.65 -5.83
C PHE A 152 4.38 20.11 -5.40
N ILE A 153 4.24 20.39 -4.11
CA ILE A 153 4.46 21.73 -3.54
C ILE A 153 5.90 22.19 -3.77
N GLY A 154 6.88 21.30 -3.60
CA GLY A 154 8.28 21.58 -3.85
C GLY A 154 8.54 21.98 -5.30
N LEU A 155 7.92 21.28 -6.29
CA LEU A 155 8.05 21.63 -7.70
C LEU A 155 7.32 22.92 -8.06
N CYS A 156 6.15 23.19 -7.46
CA CYS A 156 5.48 24.48 -7.58
C CYS A 156 6.37 25.62 -7.08
N ASN A 157 6.89 25.52 -5.86
CA ASN A 157 7.77 26.52 -5.27
C ASN A 157 9.06 26.68 -6.07
N ARG A 158 9.58 25.59 -6.63
CA ARG A 158 10.74 25.62 -7.52
C ARG A 158 10.50 26.54 -8.71
N ILE A 159 9.40 26.38 -9.41
CA ILE A 159 9.05 27.22 -10.57
C ILE A 159 8.73 28.66 -10.17
N LEU A 160 8.04 28.84 -9.02
CA LEU A 160 7.56 30.14 -8.60
C LEU A 160 8.70 31.09 -8.22
N PHE A 161 9.65 30.62 -7.40
CA PHE A 161 10.68 31.51 -6.86
C PHE A 161 12.02 30.84 -6.54
N ILE A 162 12.07 29.53 -6.26
CA ILE A 162 13.31 28.87 -5.80
C ILE A 162 14.33 28.74 -6.94
N ASN A 163 13.92 28.63 -8.19
CA ASN A 163 14.84 28.50 -9.31
C ASN A 163 15.75 29.73 -9.49
N GLY A 164 15.14 30.90 -9.54
CA GLY A 164 15.82 32.15 -9.86
C GLY A 164 16.29 32.95 -8.62
N ASN A 165 16.04 32.45 -7.40
CA ASN A 165 16.45 33.15 -6.17
C ASN A 165 17.31 32.19 -5.30
N ALA A 166 18.62 32.46 -5.31
CA ALA A 166 19.60 31.66 -4.58
C ALA A 166 19.31 31.63 -3.06
N ILE A 167 18.96 32.78 -2.47
CA ILE A 167 18.66 32.87 -1.04
C ILE A 167 17.42 32.05 -0.69
N ALA A 168 16.36 32.10 -1.51
CA ALA A 168 15.16 31.28 -1.33
C ALA A 168 15.47 29.78 -1.40
N LEU A 169 16.32 29.35 -2.35
CA LEU A 169 16.83 27.98 -2.42
C LEU A 169 17.61 27.60 -1.16
N GLY A 170 18.52 28.48 -0.70
CA GLY A 170 19.30 28.27 0.52
C GLY A 170 18.41 28.08 1.76
N ILE A 171 17.40 28.94 1.94
CA ILE A 171 16.42 28.83 3.02
C ILE A 171 15.61 27.54 2.91
N TRP A 172 15.17 27.17 1.71
CA TRP A 172 14.46 25.93 1.46
C TRP A 172 15.29 24.71 1.83
N LEU A 173 16.56 24.66 1.43
CA LEU A 173 17.46 23.56 1.73
C LEU A 173 17.77 23.47 3.24
N LEU A 174 18.03 24.59 3.91
CA LEU A 174 18.21 24.62 5.36
C LEU A 174 16.94 24.19 6.10
N GLY A 175 15.77 24.65 5.65
CA GLY A 175 14.48 24.25 6.20
C GLY A 175 14.26 22.74 6.09
N THR A 176 14.61 22.13 4.96
CA THR A 176 14.52 20.67 4.79
C THR A 176 15.51 19.91 5.66
N ILE A 177 16.71 20.44 5.90
CA ILE A 177 17.69 19.87 6.84
C ILE A 177 17.15 19.91 8.27
N ILE A 178 16.65 21.07 8.71
CA ILE A 178 16.07 21.23 10.06
C ILE A 178 14.89 20.29 10.25
N ALA A 179 13.98 20.21 9.27
CA ALA A 179 12.85 19.29 9.29
C ALA A 179 13.31 17.82 9.39
N ALA A 180 14.33 17.44 8.63
CA ALA A 180 14.86 16.08 8.65
C ALA A 180 15.50 15.72 10.00
N ILE A 181 16.26 16.65 10.60
CA ILE A 181 16.85 16.49 11.93
C ILE A 181 15.76 16.41 13.01
N THR A 182 14.74 17.28 12.93
CA THR A 182 13.60 17.30 13.85
C THR A 182 12.83 15.96 13.81
N VAL A 183 12.54 15.44 12.63
CA VAL A 183 11.89 14.12 12.49
C VAL A 183 12.80 13.02 13.02
N GLY A 184 14.11 13.11 12.78
CA GLY A 184 15.10 12.17 13.32
C GLY A 184 15.20 12.21 14.85
N TYR A 185 14.94 13.35 15.48
CA TYR A 185 14.83 13.51 16.94
C TYR A 185 13.52 12.90 17.46
N LEU A 186 12.39 13.20 16.81
CA LEU A 186 11.06 12.76 17.27
C LEU A 186 10.79 11.27 17.10
N TYR A 187 11.36 10.66 16.06
CA TYR A 187 11.10 9.27 15.68
C TYR A 187 12.38 8.50 15.40
N GLY A 188 12.35 7.19 15.67
CA GLY A 188 13.50 6.32 15.44
C GLY A 188 13.76 5.97 13.99
N GLY A 189 15.00 5.63 13.68
CA GLY A 189 15.44 5.14 12.40
C GLY A 189 15.39 6.18 11.29
N LYS A 190 15.09 5.74 10.07
CA LYS A 190 14.98 6.59 8.87
C LYS A 190 13.58 7.12 8.62
N THR A 191 12.88 7.54 9.65
CA THR A 191 11.48 8.00 9.55
C THR A 191 11.33 9.17 8.61
N TRP A 192 12.29 10.12 8.57
CA TRP A 192 12.29 11.17 7.55
C TRP A 192 12.19 10.60 6.14
N CYS A 193 13.13 9.72 5.77
CA CYS A 193 13.19 9.16 4.42
C CYS A 193 11.94 8.32 4.06
N ASN A 194 11.37 7.64 5.05
CA ASN A 194 10.30 6.70 4.82
C ASN A 194 8.90 7.33 4.82
N TYR A 195 8.71 8.47 5.52
CA TYR A 195 7.37 9.05 5.72
C TYR A 195 7.23 10.51 5.27
N PHE A 196 8.32 11.28 5.23
CA PHE A 196 8.22 12.73 4.98
C PHE A 196 9.00 13.23 3.77
N CYS A 197 10.05 12.52 3.35
CA CYS A 197 10.95 13.00 2.30
C CYS A 197 10.22 13.22 0.96
N PRO A 198 10.26 14.43 0.39
CA PRO A 198 9.65 14.73 -0.92
C PRO A 198 10.31 13.98 -2.08
N MET A 199 11.56 13.50 -1.91
CA MET A 199 12.23 12.67 -2.91
C MET A 199 11.86 11.19 -2.82
N ALA A 200 11.10 10.75 -1.81
CA ALA A 200 10.70 9.36 -1.68
C ALA A 200 9.83 8.86 -2.84
N PRO A 201 8.86 9.61 -3.39
CA PRO A 201 8.15 9.27 -4.61
C PRO A 201 9.07 9.00 -5.80
N VAL A 202 10.08 9.86 -6.00
CA VAL A 202 11.07 9.74 -7.07
C VAL A 202 11.93 8.48 -6.88
N GLN A 203 12.35 8.21 -5.63
CA GLN A 203 13.08 6.99 -5.30
C GLN A 203 12.27 5.73 -5.59
N LYS A 204 10.97 5.73 -5.23
CA LYS A 204 10.07 4.61 -5.49
C LYS A 204 9.95 4.32 -6.98
N VAL A 205 9.69 5.34 -7.78
CA VAL A 205 9.49 5.19 -9.23
C VAL A 205 10.74 4.65 -9.92
N TYR A 206 11.93 5.15 -9.59
CA TYR A 206 13.16 4.79 -10.32
C TYR A 206 13.96 3.62 -9.73
N ALA A 207 13.87 3.37 -8.44
CA ALA A 207 14.74 2.41 -7.78
C ALA A 207 14.01 1.19 -7.17
N GLU A 208 12.71 1.28 -6.87
CA GLU A 208 11.97 0.21 -6.20
C GLU A 208 11.73 -1.02 -7.10
N PRO A 209 11.44 -0.88 -8.42
CA PRO A 209 11.32 -2.03 -9.32
C PRO A 209 12.63 -2.82 -9.55
N GLY A 210 13.72 -2.38 -8.94
CA GLY A 210 15.07 -2.90 -9.13
C GLY A 210 15.89 -1.99 -10.05
N ALA A 211 17.06 -1.54 -9.57
CA ALA A 211 17.98 -0.74 -10.38
C ALA A 211 18.81 -1.62 -11.30
N LEU A 212 19.40 -1.01 -12.34
CA LEU A 212 20.17 -1.73 -13.36
C LEU A 212 21.35 -2.52 -12.77
N LEU A 213 22.03 -1.95 -11.76
CA LEU A 213 23.23 -2.50 -11.10
C LEU A 213 22.98 -2.82 -9.61
N SER A 214 21.72 -2.93 -9.17
CA SER A 214 21.40 -3.31 -7.79
C SER A 214 21.80 -4.75 -7.49
N SER A 215 22.10 -5.03 -6.23
CA SER A 215 22.30 -6.38 -5.75
C SER A 215 20.96 -7.09 -5.57
N LYS A 216 21.00 -8.42 -5.59
CA LYS A 216 19.83 -9.24 -5.23
C LYS A 216 19.84 -9.48 -3.72
N ALA A 217 19.43 -8.48 -2.93
CA ALA A 217 19.50 -8.50 -1.49
C ALA A 217 18.74 -9.69 -0.86
N HIS A 218 17.62 -10.11 -1.47
CA HIS A 218 16.84 -11.28 -1.05
C HIS A 218 17.57 -12.61 -1.21
N MET A 219 18.66 -12.64 -1.98
CA MET A 219 19.51 -13.83 -2.16
C MET A 219 20.75 -13.81 -1.26
N SER A 220 21.07 -12.70 -0.57
CA SER A 220 22.27 -12.61 0.26
C SER A 220 22.12 -13.41 1.55
N GLU A 221 23.24 -13.92 2.09
CA GLU A 221 23.28 -14.70 3.33
C GLU A 221 22.78 -13.92 4.53
N THR A 222 23.08 -12.65 4.59
CA THR A 222 22.67 -11.77 5.67
C THR A 222 21.77 -10.68 5.12
N LEU A 223 20.53 -10.60 5.61
CA LEU A 223 19.62 -9.48 5.36
C LEU A 223 20.08 -8.24 6.14
N ILE A 224 21.28 -7.75 5.81
CA ILE A 224 21.77 -6.50 6.36
C ILE A 224 21.22 -5.36 5.54
N THR A 225 20.69 -4.32 6.23
CA THR A 225 20.24 -3.11 5.56
C THR A 225 21.35 -2.55 4.65
N GLN A 226 20.99 -2.23 3.42
CA GLN A 226 21.92 -1.62 2.44
C GLN A 226 22.25 -0.14 2.75
N SER A 227 21.68 0.39 3.83
CA SER A 227 21.85 1.76 4.25
C SER A 227 22.74 1.89 5.48
N MET A 228 22.86 3.11 6.02
CA MET A 228 23.66 3.40 7.23
C MET A 228 23.08 2.86 8.55
N CYS A 229 21.98 2.05 8.52
CA CYS A 229 21.47 1.34 9.70
C CYS A 229 22.33 0.11 10.02
N ARG A 230 23.65 0.30 10.10
CA ARG A 230 24.66 -0.70 10.43
C ARG A 230 25.50 -0.22 11.59
N THR A 231 26.06 -1.15 12.34
CA THR A 231 27.07 -0.91 13.36
C THR A 231 28.22 -1.87 13.14
N VAL A 232 29.39 -1.53 13.64
CA VAL A 232 30.56 -2.40 13.58
C VAL A 232 30.82 -2.89 15.01
N THR A 233 30.70 -4.20 15.22
CA THR A 233 30.99 -4.88 16.49
C THR A 233 32.00 -5.97 16.20
N ASP A 234 33.12 -6.00 16.94
CA ASP A 234 34.21 -6.98 16.77
C ASP A 234 34.74 -7.07 15.32
N GLY A 235 34.84 -5.92 14.65
CA GLY A 235 35.31 -5.83 13.26
C GLY A 235 34.32 -6.33 12.19
N LYS A 236 33.14 -6.82 12.59
CA LYS A 236 32.08 -7.26 11.65
C LYS A 236 30.94 -6.26 11.61
N GLU A 237 30.44 -6.01 10.41
CA GLU A 237 29.25 -5.18 10.22
C GLU A 237 27.98 -5.95 10.63
N GLN A 238 27.18 -5.34 11.50
CA GLN A 238 25.92 -5.89 11.97
C GLN A 238 24.78 -4.90 11.71
N SER A 239 23.57 -5.44 11.63
CA SER A 239 22.37 -4.62 11.48
C SER A 239 22.07 -3.83 12.75
N ALA A 240 22.00 -2.50 12.64
CA ALA A 240 21.49 -1.60 13.69
C ALA A 240 20.06 -1.15 13.39
N CYS A 241 19.27 -2.02 12.77
CA CYS A 241 17.92 -1.74 12.35
C CYS A 241 16.97 -1.59 13.54
N VAL A 242 16.19 -0.51 13.58
CA VAL A 242 15.14 -0.26 14.59
C VAL A 242 13.73 -0.61 14.07
N ALA A 243 13.63 -1.23 12.89
CA ALA A 243 12.38 -1.62 12.26
C ALA A 243 11.37 -0.44 12.17
N CYS A 244 11.81 0.71 11.65
CA CYS A 244 10.97 1.90 11.50
C CYS A 244 9.88 1.73 10.43
N GLN A 245 10.07 0.83 9.49
CA GLN A 245 9.11 0.45 8.44
C GLN A 245 9.29 -1.04 8.09
N ASN A 246 8.18 -1.75 7.81
CA ASN A 246 8.21 -3.14 7.36
C ASN A 246 7.14 -3.34 6.26
N PRO A 247 7.50 -3.82 5.04
CA PRO A 247 8.86 -4.14 4.59
C PRO A 247 9.74 -2.90 4.47
N CYS A 248 11.06 -3.06 4.67
CA CYS A 248 12.01 -1.97 4.62
C CYS A 248 12.69 -1.90 3.24
N ILE A 249 12.54 -0.78 2.55
CA ILE A 249 13.15 -0.51 1.24
C ILE A 249 14.69 -0.66 1.28
N ASP A 250 15.32 -0.31 2.41
CA ASP A 250 16.77 -0.36 2.53
C ASP A 250 17.30 -1.79 2.76
N ILE A 251 16.44 -2.73 3.11
CA ILE A 251 16.78 -4.15 3.20
C ILE A 251 16.52 -4.82 1.86
N ASP A 252 15.31 -4.65 1.36
CA ASP A 252 14.86 -5.27 0.11
C ASP A 252 13.82 -4.36 -0.57
N SER A 253 14.27 -3.58 -1.55
CA SER A 253 13.42 -2.67 -2.30
C SER A 253 12.43 -3.40 -3.20
N GLU A 254 12.84 -4.54 -3.76
CA GLU A 254 12.00 -5.33 -4.65
C GLU A 254 10.84 -5.98 -3.90
N ARG A 255 11.04 -6.40 -2.64
CA ARG A 255 9.95 -6.85 -1.78
C ARG A 255 8.91 -5.75 -1.54
N SER A 256 9.39 -4.56 -1.19
CA SER A 256 8.50 -3.41 -0.98
C SER A 256 7.68 -3.09 -2.24
N TYR A 257 8.30 -3.23 -3.41
CA TYR A 257 7.67 -3.03 -4.70
C TYR A 257 6.56 -4.06 -4.96
N TRP A 258 6.85 -5.37 -4.88
CA TRP A 258 5.88 -6.43 -5.14
C TRP A 258 4.70 -6.38 -4.16
N ASP A 259 4.96 -6.19 -2.86
CA ASP A 259 3.93 -6.02 -1.82
C ASP A 259 3.08 -4.74 -2.00
N GLY A 260 3.61 -3.76 -2.73
CA GLY A 260 2.97 -2.47 -2.99
C GLY A 260 2.12 -2.41 -4.26
N LEU A 261 2.31 -3.31 -5.23
CA LEU A 261 1.71 -3.20 -6.57
C LEU A 261 0.18 -3.21 -6.60
N GLU A 262 -0.45 -3.92 -5.69
CA GLU A 262 -1.91 -3.98 -5.60
C GLU A 262 -2.53 -2.76 -4.93
N LYS A 263 -1.74 -2.01 -4.17
CA LYS A 263 -2.23 -0.87 -3.40
C LYS A 263 -2.61 0.31 -4.31
N PRO A 264 -3.68 1.02 -3.98
CA PRO A 264 -4.11 2.20 -4.74
C PRO A 264 -3.06 3.32 -4.75
N GLU A 265 -2.25 3.44 -3.69
CA GLU A 265 -1.19 4.43 -3.56
C GLU A 265 -0.10 4.26 -4.65
N SER A 266 0.20 3.02 -5.04
CA SER A 266 1.19 2.76 -6.09
C SER A 266 0.68 3.22 -7.46
N ARG A 267 -0.61 2.95 -7.78
CA ARG A 267 -1.23 3.46 -9.02
C ARG A 267 -1.21 4.98 -9.06
N PHE A 268 -1.62 5.61 -7.96
CA PHE A 268 -1.56 7.06 -7.82
C PHE A 268 -0.14 7.56 -8.06
N LEU A 269 0.85 6.97 -7.39
CA LEU A 269 2.23 7.42 -7.47
C LEU A 269 2.79 7.35 -8.89
N TYR A 270 2.75 6.19 -9.55
CA TYR A 270 3.40 6.00 -10.85
C TYR A 270 2.74 6.82 -11.97
N TYR A 271 1.41 6.87 -11.99
CA TYR A 271 0.68 7.57 -13.04
C TYR A 271 0.69 9.08 -12.85
N CYS A 272 0.48 9.55 -11.61
CA CYS A 272 0.56 10.97 -11.30
C CYS A 272 1.98 11.52 -11.48
N TYR A 273 3.01 10.74 -11.15
CA TYR A 273 4.39 11.16 -11.31
C TYR A 273 4.75 11.39 -12.78
N LEU A 274 4.33 10.50 -13.68
CA LEU A 274 4.54 10.68 -15.13
C LEU A 274 3.92 11.99 -15.60
N GLY A 275 2.65 12.23 -15.27
CA GLY A 275 1.97 13.47 -15.62
C GLY A 275 2.63 14.70 -15.01
N LEU A 276 3.07 14.62 -13.75
CA LEU A 276 3.76 15.70 -13.05
C LEU A 276 5.09 16.08 -13.72
N VAL A 277 5.90 15.09 -14.15
CA VAL A 277 7.17 15.33 -14.85
C VAL A 277 6.91 16.00 -16.19
N VAL A 278 5.93 15.52 -16.96
CA VAL A 278 5.57 16.14 -18.23
C VAL A 278 5.08 17.57 -18.02
N GLY A 279 4.13 17.77 -17.10
CA GLY A 279 3.58 19.09 -16.79
C GLY A 279 4.61 20.08 -16.28
N TYR A 280 5.58 19.60 -15.47
CA TYR A 280 6.66 20.41 -14.96
C TYR A 280 7.50 21.05 -16.08
N PHE A 281 7.94 20.27 -17.06
CA PHE A 281 8.73 20.81 -18.18
C PHE A 281 7.87 21.59 -19.19
N PHE A 282 6.66 21.13 -19.45
CA PHE A 282 5.73 21.83 -20.31
C PHE A 282 5.36 23.21 -19.81
N TYR A 283 5.34 23.43 -18.49
CA TYR A 283 5.05 24.73 -17.92
C TYR A 283 6.04 25.81 -18.35
N TYR A 284 7.34 25.47 -18.53
CA TYR A 284 8.32 26.45 -19.00
C TYR A 284 8.02 26.97 -20.40
N TYR A 285 7.56 26.09 -21.28
CA TYR A 285 7.08 26.47 -22.61
C TYR A 285 5.82 27.33 -22.53
N LEU A 286 4.84 26.91 -21.74
CA LEU A 286 3.58 27.64 -21.56
C LEU A 286 3.78 29.01 -20.90
N TYR A 287 4.84 29.18 -20.13
CA TYR A 287 5.20 30.47 -19.52
C TYR A 287 5.94 31.41 -20.49
N ALA A 288 6.95 30.88 -21.15
CA ALA A 288 7.84 31.70 -21.98
C ALA A 288 7.38 31.84 -23.45
N GLY A 289 6.58 30.88 -23.96
CA GLY A 289 6.20 30.77 -25.37
C GLY A 289 7.22 30.07 -26.26
N ASN A 290 8.37 29.67 -25.70
CA ASN A 290 9.42 28.97 -26.44
C ASN A 290 10.26 28.06 -25.53
N TRP A 291 10.98 27.11 -26.12
CA TRP A 291 11.83 26.17 -25.41
C TRP A 291 13.22 26.73 -25.07
N GLU A 292 13.66 27.79 -25.72
CA GLU A 292 14.98 28.37 -25.50
C GLU A 292 15.13 28.90 -24.07
N TYR A 293 14.04 29.42 -23.49
CA TYR A 293 13.99 29.80 -22.08
C TYR A 293 14.42 28.68 -21.14
N TYR A 294 14.03 27.43 -21.45
CA TYR A 294 14.44 26.27 -20.65
C TYR A 294 15.88 25.84 -20.97
N PHE A 295 16.16 25.67 -22.24
CA PHE A 295 17.44 25.11 -22.70
C PHE A 295 18.65 26.01 -22.49
N SER A 296 18.49 27.33 -22.46
CA SER A 296 19.55 28.29 -22.11
C SER A 296 19.85 28.31 -20.60
N GLY A 297 18.98 27.75 -19.75
CA GLY A 297 19.09 27.86 -18.30
C GLY A 297 18.61 29.20 -17.73
N ALA A 298 17.98 30.05 -18.53
CA ALA A 298 17.47 31.38 -18.13
C ALA A 298 16.53 31.29 -16.90
N TRP A 299 15.79 30.21 -16.76
CA TRP A 299 14.89 29.95 -15.61
C TRP A 299 15.63 29.89 -14.25
N ALA A 300 16.94 29.59 -14.26
CA ALA A 300 17.75 29.53 -13.04
C ALA A 300 18.50 30.85 -12.73
N ILE A 301 18.55 31.77 -13.69
CA ILE A 301 19.28 33.03 -13.60
C ILE A 301 18.39 34.26 -13.69
N GLU A 302 17.10 34.06 -13.96
CA GLU A 302 16.10 35.12 -14.03
C GLU A 302 15.93 35.77 -12.66
N GLY A 303 16.33 37.02 -12.51
CA GLY A 303 16.13 37.83 -11.31
C GLY A 303 14.66 38.20 -11.05
N ASN A 304 14.38 38.73 -9.87
CA ASN A 304 13.05 39.28 -9.47
C ASN A 304 11.88 38.28 -9.51
N SER A 305 12.20 36.99 -9.31
CA SER A 305 11.19 35.91 -9.36
C SER A 305 10.01 36.13 -8.38
N ILE A 306 10.26 36.73 -7.23
CA ILE A 306 9.21 37.03 -6.23
C ILE A 306 8.27 38.13 -6.75
N GLN A 307 8.79 39.17 -7.41
CA GLN A 307 7.97 40.25 -7.96
C GLN A 307 7.07 39.75 -9.11
N LYS A 308 7.52 38.69 -9.82
CA LYS A 308 6.78 38.08 -10.93
C LYS A 308 5.69 37.10 -10.51
N LEU A 309 5.47 36.87 -9.21
CA LEU A 309 4.45 35.94 -8.75
C LEU A 309 3.03 36.30 -9.23
N PHE A 310 2.76 37.59 -9.32
CA PHE A 310 1.45 38.11 -9.73
C PHE A 310 1.39 38.53 -11.22
N SER A 311 2.50 38.43 -11.95
CA SER A 311 2.51 38.64 -13.40
C SER A 311 1.82 37.48 -14.15
N ALA A 312 1.58 37.69 -15.46
CA ALA A 312 0.99 36.66 -16.32
C ALA A 312 1.82 35.35 -16.27
N GLY A 313 1.19 34.27 -15.84
CA GLY A 313 1.81 32.95 -15.68
C GLY A 313 1.72 32.05 -16.89
N LEU A 314 0.93 32.43 -17.91
CA LEU A 314 0.73 31.66 -19.15
C LEU A 314 0.87 32.56 -20.36
N TYR A 315 1.48 32.01 -21.41
CA TYR A 315 1.62 32.66 -22.69
C TYR A 315 1.26 31.70 -23.80
N LEU A 316 0.13 31.97 -24.49
CA LEU A 316 -0.42 31.12 -25.51
C LEU A 316 -0.86 31.98 -26.71
N TYR A 317 -0.68 31.47 -27.93
CA TYR A 317 -1.06 32.13 -29.16
C TYR A 317 -0.52 33.57 -29.26
N ASN A 318 0.73 33.79 -28.82
CA ASN A 318 1.38 35.11 -28.78
C ASN A 318 0.71 36.14 -27.87
N GLN A 319 -0.08 35.69 -26.88
CA GLN A 319 -0.75 36.56 -25.92
C GLN A 319 -0.45 36.11 -24.48
N ALA A 320 -0.16 37.07 -23.62
CA ALA A 320 -0.04 36.82 -22.21
C ALA A 320 -1.44 36.68 -21.58
N ILE A 321 -1.75 35.54 -21.02
CA ILE A 321 -3.04 35.30 -20.35
C ILE A 321 -2.95 35.88 -18.93
N PRO A 322 -3.91 36.72 -18.48
CA PRO A 322 -3.86 37.40 -17.20
C PRO A 322 -4.19 36.49 -16.00
N ILE A 323 -3.61 35.28 -15.97
CA ILE A 323 -3.66 34.40 -14.81
C ILE A 323 -2.35 34.55 -14.06
N PRO A 324 -2.35 34.96 -12.78
CA PRO A 324 -1.14 35.10 -12.01
C PRO A 324 -0.29 33.82 -11.98
N LYS A 325 1.03 33.97 -12.07
CA LYS A 325 1.97 32.83 -12.05
C LYS A 325 1.76 31.91 -10.85
N ILE A 326 1.46 32.49 -9.67
CA ILE A 326 1.18 31.73 -8.45
C ILE A 326 -0.03 30.78 -8.57
N VAL A 327 -0.98 31.09 -9.44
CA VAL A 327 -2.16 30.26 -9.71
C VAL A 327 -1.90 29.34 -10.91
N ALA A 328 -1.26 29.86 -11.96
CA ALA A 328 -0.99 29.11 -13.20
C ALA A 328 -0.12 27.86 -12.96
N VAL A 329 0.92 27.99 -12.11
CA VAL A 329 1.84 26.86 -11.82
C VAL A 329 1.11 25.67 -11.20
N PRO A 330 0.46 25.77 -10.03
CA PRO A 330 -0.21 24.63 -9.42
C PRO A 330 -1.38 24.12 -10.27
N LEU A 331 -2.06 25.01 -11.01
CA LEU A 331 -3.14 24.62 -11.93
C LEU A 331 -2.61 23.70 -13.05
N ILE A 332 -1.56 24.11 -13.74
CA ILE A 332 -0.99 23.33 -14.86
C ILE A 332 -0.37 22.03 -14.36
N LEU A 333 0.43 22.09 -13.30
CA LEU A 333 1.02 20.88 -12.71
C LEU A 333 -0.08 19.91 -12.25
N GLY A 334 -1.14 20.43 -11.59
CA GLY A 334 -2.28 19.64 -11.16
C GLY A 334 -3.04 19.01 -12.32
N LEU A 335 -3.29 19.79 -13.39
CA LEU A 335 -3.95 19.33 -14.60
C LEU A 335 -3.18 18.16 -15.24
N PHE A 336 -1.88 18.34 -15.48
CA PHE A 336 -1.05 17.28 -16.07
C PHE A 336 -0.93 16.06 -15.16
N THR A 337 -0.86 16.25 -13.85
CA THR A 337 -0.90 15.16 -12.87
C THR A 337 -2.20 14.36 -12.97
N GLY A 338 -3.35 15.04 -13.08
CA GLY A 338 -4.66 14.40 -13.29
C GLY A 338 -4.77 13.69 -14.64
N ILE A 339 -4.27 14.31 -15.70
CA ILE A 339 -4.21 13.69 -17.05
C ILE A 339 -3.34 12.42 -17.00
N GLY A 340 -2.18 12.49 -16.35
CA GLY A 340 -1.29 11.33 -16.19
C GLY A 340 -1.97 10.18 -15.45
N TYR A 341 -2.73 10.49 -14.40
CA TYR A 341 -3.51 9.48 -13.67
C TYR A 341 -4.60 8.85 -14.55
N ALA A 342 -5.39 9.67 -15.25
CA ALA A 342 -6.42 9.19 -16.16
C ALA A 342 -5.84 8.36 -17.32
N PHE A 343 -4.72 8.80 -17.89
CA PHE A 343 -4.00 8.08 -18.93
C PHE A 343 -3.50 6.72 -18.43
N GLY A 344 -2.94 6.65 -17.22
CA GLY A 344 -2.51 5.40 -16.61
C GLY A 344 -3.66 4.41 -16.41
N LEU A 345 -4.81 4.87 -15.92
CA LEU A 345 -6.01 4.03 -15.79
C LEU A 345 -6.54 3.55 -17.13
N LEU A 346 -6.55 4.42 -18.14
CA LEU A 346 -6.93 4.05 -19.51
C LEU A 346 -5.98 3.00 -20.08
N SER A 347 -4.68 3.18 -19.88
CA SER A 347 -3.64 2.23 -20.32
C SER A 347 -3.81 0.85 -19.67
N GLU A 348 -4.18 0.77 -18.38
CA GLU A 348 -4.51 -0.51 -17.75
C GLU A 348 -5.68 -1.20 -18.46
N ARG A 349 -6.74 -0.46 -18.79
CA ARG A 349 -7.92 -1.00 -19.48
C ARG A 349 -7.56 -1.50 -20.88
N LEU A 350 -6.87 -0.67 -21.65
CA LEU A 350 -6.46 -1.00 -23.02
C LEU A 350 -5.51 -2.21 -23.05
N TYR A 351 -4.57 -2.26 -22.13
CA TYR A 351 -3.62 -3.37 -22.05
C TYR A 351 -4.31 -4.70 -21.70
N ARG A 352 -5.30 -4.69 -20.81
CA ARG A 352 -6.13 -5.87 -20.51
C ARG A 352 -6.91 -6.33 -21.73
N ILE A 353 -7.56 -5.42 -22.46
CA ILE A 353 -8.28 -5.74 -23.68
C ILE A 353 -7.33 -6.39 -24.71
N LEU A 354 -6.15 -5.82 -24.91
CA LEU A 354 -5.15 -6.32 -25.84
C LEU A 354 -4.67 -7.74 -25.47
N LEU A 355 -4.46 -8.00 -24.17
CA LEU A 355 -4.09 -9.35 -23.67
C LEU A 355 -5.21 -10.37 -23.87
N THR A 356 -6.46 -9.96 -23.67
CA THR A 356 -7.63 -10.80 -23.93
C THR A 356 -7.70 -11.19 -25.41
N PHE A 357 -7.48 -10.24 -26.33
CA PHE A 357 -7.40 -10.54 -27.78
C PHE A 357 -6.26 -11.51 -28.12
N ARG A 358 -5.12 -11.40 -27.42
CA ARG A 358 -3.99 -12.31 -27.62
C ARG A 358 -4.12 -13.65 -26.89
N LYS A 359 -5.24 -13.90 -26.20
CA LYS A 359 -5.49 -15.09 -25.36
C LYS A 359 -4.41 -15.33 -24.30
N GLN A 360 -3.73 -14.27 -23.86
CA GLN A 360 -2.72 -14.31 -22.80
C GLN A 360 -3.36 -13.94 -21.46
N LYS A 361 -3.19 -14.82 -20.46
CA LYS A 361 -3.68 -14.57 -19.09
C LYS A 361 -2.54 -14.05 -18.22
N PHE A 362 -2.48 -12.74 -18.01
CA PHE A 362 -1.59 -12.14 -17.02
C PHE A 362 -2.35 -11.78 -15.75
N SER A 363 -1.68 -11.93 -14.60
CA SER A 363 -2.21 -11.45 -13.32
C SER A 363 -2.31 -9.91 -13.33
N THR A 364 -3.19 -9.35 -12.51
CA THR A 364 -3.30 -7.88 -12.34
C THR A 364 -1.97 -7.28 -11.87
N ILE A 365 -1.24 -7.98 -11.03
CA ILE A 365 0.09 -7.60 -10.55
C ILE A 365 1.05 -7.42 -11.72
N LEU A 366 1.09 -8.39 -12.64
CA LEU A 366 2.00 -8.37 -13.78
C LEU A 366 1.63 -7.28 -14.79
N ILE A 367 0.33 -7.05 -15.02
CA ILE A 367 -0.16 -5.94 -15.85
C ILE A 367 0.31 -4.59 -15.30
N ARG A 368 0.14 -4.36 -14.01
CA ARG A 368 0.59 -3.14 -13.34
C ARG A 368 2.11 -3.01 -13.36
N HIS A 369 2.81 -4.10 -13.12
CA HIS A 369 4.27 -4.13 -13.22
C HIS A 369 4.78 -3.66 -14.58
N HIS A 370 4.21 -4.18 -15.67
CA HIS A 370 4.58 -3.77 -17.02
C HIS A 370 4.30 -2.28 -17.25
N LEU A 371 3.11 -1.81 -16.87
CA LEU A 371 2.74 -0.41 -17.07
C LEU A 371 3.57 0.54 -16.20
N PHE A 372 3.83 0.20 -14.95
CA PHE A 372 4.69 1.02 -14.07
C PHE A 372 6.11 1.09 -14.61
N SER A 373 6.65 -0.03 -15.12
CA SER A 373 7.97 -0.06 -15.74
C SER A 373 8.02 0.82 -16.99
N VAL A 374 6.98 0.79 -17.82
CA VAL A 374 6.86 1.66 -19.01
C VAL A 374 6.72 3.14 -18.58
N CYS A 375 5.90 3.45 -17.58
CA CYS A 375 5.77 4.81 -17.04
C CYS A 375 7.12 5.33 -16.51
N THR A 376 7.86 4.51 -15.78
CA THR A 376 9.20 4.85 -15.30
C THR A 376 10.16 5.12 -16.45
N PHE A 377 10.17 4.27 -17.46
CA PHE A 377 11.01 4.43 -18.66
C PHE A 377 10.69 5.73 -19.39
N ILE A 378 9.40 6.02 -19.62
CA ILE A 378 8.98 7.26 -20.29
C ILE A 378 9.35 8.47 -19.44
N ALA A 379 9.06 8.44 -18.13
CA ALA A 379 9.36 9.55 -17.23
C ALA A 379 10.87 9.84 -17.16
N PHE A 380 11.72 8.79 -17.14
CA PHE A 380 13.15 8.93 -17.12
C PHE A 380 13.71 9.56 -18.39
N ASN A 381 13.35 9.00 -19.56
CA ASN A 381 13.83 9.53 -20.84
C ASN A 381 13.30 10.95 -21.10
N PHE A 382 12.02 11.19 -20.80
CA PHE A 382 11.43 12.53 -20.91
C PHE A 382 12.13 13.54 -19.99
N PHE A 383 12.45 13.14 -18.74
CA PHE A 383 13.21 13.98 -17.83
C PHE A 383 14.57 14.36 -18.44
N PHE A 384 15.31 13.42 -19.05
CA PHE A 384 16.65 13.68 -19.58
C PHE A 384 16.66 14.43 -20.92
N ILE A 385 15.53 14.59 -21.61
CA ILE A 385 15.41 15.57 -22.71
C ILE A 385 15.72 16.99 -22.20
N PHE A 386 15.32 17.29 -20.96
CA PHE A 386 15.41 18.61 -20.34
C PHE A 386 16.45 18.65 -19.22
N GLY A 387 16.47 17.66 -18.35
CA GLY A 387 17.30 17.63 -17.14
C GLY A 387 18.78 17.65 -17.43
N GLY A 388 19.49 18.64 -16.89
CA GLY A 388 20.93 18.87 -17.15
C GLY A 388 21.25 19.55 -18.47
N ARG A 389 20.27 19.75 -19.33
CA ARG A 389 20.49 20.28 -20.69
C ARG A 389 21.24 21.62 -20.75
N PRO A 390 21.02 22.59 -19.87
CA PRO A 390 21.81 23.82 -19.87
C PRO A 390 23.32 23.59 -19.72
N PHE A 391 23.74 22.60 -18.95
CA PHE A 391 25.16 22.23 -18.80
C PHE A 391 25.66 21.32 -19.91
N ILE A 392 24.83 20.39 -20.38
CA ILE A 392 25.15 19.48 -21.47
C ILE A 392 25.44 20.27 -22.76
N ARG A 393 24.67 21.32 -23.02
CA ARG A 393 24.87 22.22 -24.19
C ARG A 393 26.20 22.95 -24.18
N LEU A 394 26.89 23.08 -23.04
CA LEU A 394 28.23 23.65 -22.95
C LEU A 394 29.31 22.69 -23.44
N LEU A 395 28.99 21.40 -23.57
CA LEU A 395 29.91 20.38 -24.04
C LEU A 395 29.94 20.35 -25.58
N PRO A 396 31.05 19.90 -26.19
CA PRO A 396 31.11 19.62 -27.64
C PRO A 396 30.01 18.65 -28.07
N HIS A 397 29.51 18.78 -29.30
CA HIS A 397 28.33 18.05 -29.81
C HIS A 397 28.46 16.53 -29.66
N PHE A 398 29.64 15.98 -29.91
CA PHE A 398 29.93 14.57 -29.71
C PHE A 398 29.63 14.07 -28.29
N PHE A 399 29.97 14.84 -27.25
CA PHE A 399 29.68 14.46 -25.86
C PHE A 399 28.17 14.57 -25.52
N GLN A 400 27.49 15.56 -26.13
CA GLN A 400 26.01 15.68 -25.94
C GLN A 400 25.31 14.44 -26.49
N GLU A 401 25.61 14.03 -27.70
CA GLU A 401 25.07 12.83 -28.35
C GLU A 401 25.43 11.56 -27.56
N THR A 402 26.69 11.45 -27.11
CA THR A 402 27.12 10.30 -26.30
C THR A 402 26.34 10.17 -25.00
N ILE A 403 26.06 11.29 -24.32
CA ILE A 403 25.23 11.29 -23.11
C ILE A 403 23.81 10.86 -23.44
N ASP A 404 23.22 11.39 -24.50
CA ASP A 404 21.85 11.05 -24.91
C ASP A 404 21.72 9.56 -25.27
N VAL A 405 22.62 9.03 -26.06
CA VAL A 405 22.68 7.61 -26.42
C VAL A 405 22.86 6.74 -25.17
N THR A 406 23.74 7.16 -24.25
CA THR A 406 23.99 6.42 -23.00
C THR A 406 22.75 6.37 -22.12
N VAL A 407 22.04 7.47 -21.97
CA VAL A 407 20.78 7.56 -21.18
C VAL A 407 19.73 6.62 -21.77
N VAL A 408 19.51 6.67 -23.10
CA VAL A 408 18.53 5.80 -23.78
C VAL A 408 18.95 4.33 -23.69
N LEU A 409 20.23 4.01 -23.89
CA LEU A 409 20.74 2.64 -23.82
C LEU A 409 20.55 2.05 -22.42
N LEU A 410 20.96 2.77 -21.37
CA LEU A 410 20.85 2.28 -19.99
C LEU A 410 19.40 2.12 -19.56
N SER A 411 18.53 3.08 -19.91
CA SER A 411 17.09 2.97 -19.59
C SER A 411 16.42 1.83 -20.37
N THR A 412 16.79 1.57 -21.61
CA THR A 412 16.28 0.43 -22.41
C THR A 412 16.76 -0.90 -21.85
N LEU A 413 18.02 -1.00 -21.44
CA LEU A 413 18.55 -2.19 -20.77
C LEU A 413 17.82 -2.42 -19.42
N TRP A 414 17.59 -1.36 -18.67
CA TRP A 414 16.81 -1.43 -17.45
C TRP A 414 15.40 -1.94 -17.72
N LEU A 415 14.68 -1.36 -18.68
CA LEU A 415 13.32 -1.76 -19.04
C LEU A 415 13.26 -3.23 -19.47
N SER A 416 14.19 -3.67 -20.35
CA SER A 416 14.22 -5.04 -20.85
C SER A 416 14.46 -6.08 -19.76
N ARG A 417 15.25 -5.73 -18.73
CA ARG A 417 15.48 -6.59 -17.55
C ARG A 417 14.28 -6.59 -16.62
N THR A 418 13.72 -5.41 -16.38
CA THR A 418 12.60 -5.25 -15.44
C THR A 418 11.33 -5.94 -15.96
N LEU A 419 11.00 -5.82 -17.24
CA LEU A 419 9.84 -6.51 -17.83
C LEU A 419 9.89 -8.05 -17.78
N LYS A 420 11.09 -8.62 -17.60
CA LYS A 420 11.28 -10.08 -17.44
C LYS A 420 11.14 -10.55 -15.99
N ARG A 421 10.98 -9.60 -15.03
CA ARG A 421 10.78 -9.92 -13.62
C ARG A 421 9.30 -10.21 -13.36
N ASP A 422 9.04 -11.15 -12.49
CA ASP A 422 7.71 -11.45 -11.97
C ASP A 422 7.80 -11.82 -10.48
N PRO A 423 6.68 -11.79 -9.76
CA PRO A 423 6.68 -12.09 -8.32
C PRO A 423 7.04 -13.54 -8.02
N GLU A 424 6.82 -14.46 -8.96
CA GLU A 424 7.16 -15.86 -8.79
C GLU A 424 8.69 -16.06 -8.85
N LEU A 425 9.35 -15.44 -9.85
CA LEU A 425 10.81 -15.46 -9.96
C LEU A 425 11.46 -14.83 -8.72
N TYR A 426 10.93 -13.71 -8.22
CA TYR A 426 11.39 -13.08 -6.98
C TYR A 426 11.28 -14.06 -5.78
N SER A 427 10.15 -14.73 -5.63
CA SER A 427 9.91 -15.71 -4.55
C SER A 427 10.86 -16.90 -4.66
N ARG A 428 11.10 -17.41 -5.88
CA ARG A 428 12.06 -18.52 -6.16
C ARG A 428 13.48 -18.12 -5.79
N GLU A 429 13.90 -16.92 -6.17
CA GLU A 429 15.23 -16.40 -5.80
C GLU A 429 15.39 -16.25 -4.29
N GLY A 430 14.36 -15.73 -3.60
CA GLY A 430 14.34 -15.56 -2.16
C GLY A 430 14.44 -16.88 -1.39
N LEU A 431 13.70 -17.90 -1.83
CA LEU A 431 13.78 -19.25 -1.23
C LEU A 431 15.13 -19.92 -1.51
N ALA A 432 15.68 -19.78 -2.71
CA ALA A 432 17.02 -20.28 -3.03
C ALA A 432 18.09 -19.63 -2.12
N GLY A 433 17.99 -18.33 -1.85
CA GLY A 433 18.85 -17.61 -0.92
C GLY A 433 18.76 -18.16 0.52
N ARG A 434 17.54 -18.42 1.02
CA ARG A 434 17.35 -19.03 2.36
C ARG A 434 17.89 -20.45 2.41
N PHE A 435 17.62 -21.24 1.39
CA PHE A 435 18.14 -22.61 1.31
C PHE A 435 19.68 -22.60 1.30
N ARG A 436 20.30 -21.69 0.56
CA ARG A 436 21.75 -21.48 0.56
C ARG A 436 22.29 -21.20 1.97
N LYS A 437 21.64 -20.31 2.75
CA LYS A 437 21.99 -20.06 4.15
C LYS A 437 21.97 -21.33 5.00
N GLN A 438 20.99 -22.18 4.82
CA GLN A 438 20.91 -23.44 5.56
C GLN A 438 22.03 -24.40 5.18
N LEU A 439 22.42 -24.45 3.90
CA LEU A 439 23.56 -25.26 3.45
C LEU A 439 24.88 -24.78 4.08
N VAL A 440 25.10 -23.46 4.14
CA VAL A 440 26.27 -22.87 4.82
C VAL A 440 26.32 -23.25 6.30
N LYS A 441 25.20 -23.16 7.01
CA LYS A 441 25.10 -23.54 8.42
C LYS A 441 25.42 -25.01 8.69
N MET A 442 25.26 -25.90 7.71
CA MET A 442 25.52 -27.32 7.84
C MET A 442 26.99 -27.72 7.58
N ASN A 443 27.87 -26.73 7.33
CA ASN A 443 29.32 -26.93 7.11
C ASN A 443 29.63 -28.03 6.07
N PHE A 444 28.90 -28.05 4.94
CA PHE A 444 29.27 -28.94 3.84
C PHE A 444 30.58 -28.47 3.21
N PRO A 445 31.49 -29.40 2.84
CA PRO A 445 32.72 -29.06 2.10
C PRO A 445 32.42 -28.76 0.62
N LEU A 446 31.65 -27.68 0.39
CA LEU A 446 31.16 -27.27 -0.93
C LEU A 446 32.29 -26.86 -1.86
N GLU A 447 33.39 -26.35 -1.33
CA GLU A 447 34.59 -25.94 -2.08
C GLU A 447 35.15 -27.07 -2.95
N GLN A 448 34.96 -28.31 -2.54
CA GLN A 448 35.42 -29.48 -3.31
C GLN A 448 34.62 -29.75 -4.57
N TYR A 449 33.39 -29.25 -4.65
CA TYR A 449 32.48 -29.50 -5.77
C TYR A 449 32.39 -28.33 -6.75
N PHE A 450 32.86 -27.14 -6.34
CA PHE A 450 32.79 -25.94 -7.16
C PHE A 450 34.20 -25.43 -7.43
N ALA A 451 34.74 -25.82 -8.59
CA ALA A 451 36.07 -25.33 -9.04
C ALA A 451 36.08 -23.77 -9.10
N ASN A 452 36.57 -23.13 -8.04
CA ASN A 452 36.74 -21.66 -7.91
C ASN A 452 35.46 -20.80 -7.97
N ARG A 453 34.29 -21.32 -7.64
CA ARG A 453 33.04 -20.52 -7.51
C ARG A 453 32.54 -20.58 -6.07
N ASP A 454 32.18 -19.44 -5.52
CA ASP A 454 31.55 -19.37 -4.22
C ASP A 454 30.07 -19.77 -4.30
N LEU A 455 29.54 -20.28 -3.21
CA LEU A 455 28.12 -20.63 -3.09
C LEU A 455 27.21 -19.41 -3.40
N GLU A 456 27.71 -18.20 -3.17
CA GLU A 456 27.02 -16.95 -3.47
C GLU A 456 26.85 -16.70 -4.97
N ASP A 457 27.69 -17.24 -5.82
CA ASP A 457 27.69 -17.04 -7.28
C ASP A 457 26.73 -18.00 -8.00
N LEU A 458 26.15 -18.97 -7.28
CA LEU A 458 25.20 -19.92 -7.87
C LEU A 458 23.86 -19.25 -8.15
N ASN A 459 23.29 -19.51 -9.34
CA ASN A 459 21.94 -19.09 -9.66
C ASN A 459 20.88 -19.94 -8.93
N PRO A 460 19.63 -19.49 -8.80
CA PRO A 460 18.59 -20.23 -8.09
C PRO A 460 18.39 -21.66 -8.59
N HIS A 461 18.49 -21.89 -9.90
CA HIS A 461 18.35 -23.23 -10.48
C HIS A 461 19.49 -24.14 -10.06
N GLU A 462 20.74 -23.63 -10.04
CA GLU A 462 21.91 -24.38 -9.57
C GLU A 462 21.76 -24.78 -8.10
N VAL A 463 21.23 -23.87 -7.27
CA VAL A 463 20.98 -24.13 -5.84
C VAL A 463 19.93 -25.25 -5.66
N TYR A 464 18.89 -25.26 -6.46
CA TYR A 464 17.87 -26.34 -6.42
C TYR A 464 18.43 -27.68 -6.95
N VAL A 465 19.23 -27.65 -8.00
CA VAL A 465 19.93 -28.84 -8.50
C VAL A 465 20.88 -29.39 -7.44
N LEU A 466 21.58 -28.51 -6.74
CA LEU A 466 22.48 -28.88 -5.65
C LEU A 466 21.77 -29.67 -4.56
N ALA A 467 20.54 -29.27 -4.22
CA ALA A 467 19.70 -29.96 -3.26
C ALA A 467 19.45 -31.46 -3.59
N LYS A 468 19.47 -31.79 -4.88
CA LYS A 468 19.27 -33.17 -5.36
C LYS A 468 20.56 -33.98 -5.44
N VAL A 469 21.67 -33.32 -5.78
CA VAL A 469 22.90 -34.01 -6.22
C VAL A 469 23.99 -33.98 -5.15
N LEU A 470 23.85 -33.25 -4.06
CA LEU A 470 24.88 -33.05 -3.06
C LEU A 470 25.22 -34.35 -2.32
N PRO A 471 26.46 -34.89 -2.45
CA PRO A 471 26.86 -36.09 -1.75
C PRO A 471 26.85 -35.88 -0.23
N GLY A 472 26.32 -36.84 0.52
CA GLY A 472 26.19 -36.73 1.98
C GLY A 472 25.05 -35.86 2.47
N PHE A 473 24.15 -35.39 1.61
CA PHE A 473 22.93 -34.72 1.96
C PHE A 473 21.85 -35.74 2.34
N THR A 474 21.98 -36.26 3.55
CA THR A 474 21.07 -37.27 4.11
C THR A 474 19.65 -36.73 4.29
N GLN A 475 18.64 -37.62 4.40
CA GLN A 475 17.26 -37.20 4.65
C GLN A 475 17.11 -36.30 5.87
N GLN A 476 17.81 -36.61 6.97
CA GLN A 476 17.82 -35.74 8.19
C GLN A 476 18.32 -34.32 7.90
N LYS A 477 19.34 -34.17 7.06
CA LYS A 477 19.86 -32.86 6.67
C LYS A 477 18.92 -32.14 5.72
N ARG A 478 18.21 -32.86 4.82
CA ARG A 478 17.16 -32.28 3.96
C ARG A 478 16.00 -31.75 4.79
N VAL A 479 15.52 -32.55 5.76
CA VAL A 479 14.50 -32.15 6.73
C VAL A 479 14.93 -30.93 7.52
N ALA A 480 16.15 -30.89 8.04
CA ALA A 480 16.68 -29.76 8.80
C ALA A 480 16.81 -28.50 7.94
N ALA A 481 17.26 -28.62 6.67
CA ALA A 481 17.34 -27.51 5.73
C ALA A 481 15.97 -26.96 5.40
N TYR A 482 15.01 -27.82 5.09
CA TYR A 482 13.62 -27.43 4.80
C TYR A 482 12.97 -26.76 6.00
N LYS A 483 13.12 -27.30 7.20
CA LYS A 483 12.65 -26.69 8.47
C LYS A 483 13.21 -25.29 8.67
N GLY A 484 14.51 -25.09 8.41
CA GLY A 484 15.15 -23.79 8.50
C GLY A 484 14.62 -22.79 7.49
N VAL A 485 14.42 -23.21 6.23
CA VAL A 485 13.83 -22.36 5.17
C VAL A 485 12.38 -22.00 5.50
N LEU A 486 11.59 -22.96 5.96
CA LEU A 486 10.18 -22.75 6.31
C LEU A 486 10.07 -21.80 7.50
N ARG A 487 10.87 -21.97 8.54
CA ARG A 487 10.93 -21.08 9.70
C ARG A 487 11.26 -19.64 9.30
N GLU A 488 12.34 -19.44 8.53
CA GLU A 488 12.71 -18.10 8.06
C GLU A 488 11.61 -17.48 7.17
N SER A 489 10.94 -18.30 6.36
CA SER A 489 9.84 -17.84 5.49
C SER A 489 8.62 -17.39 6.30
N LEU A 490 8.30 -18.08 7.38
CA LEU A 490 7.23 -17.72 8.32
C LEU A 490 7.55 -16.44 9.10
N GLU A 491 8.75 -16.37 9.68
CA GLU A 491 9.21 -15.20 10.44
C GLU A 491 9.24 -13.92 9.59
N GLU A 492 9.56 -14.05 8.31
CA GLU A 492 9.60 -12.93 7.37
C GLU A 492 8.27 -12.66 6.66
N GLY A 493 7.22 -13.49 6.89
CA GLY A 493 5.90 -13.32 6.28
C GLY A 493 5.86 -13.62 4.77
N TYR A 494 6.72 -14.47 4.25
CA TYR A 494 6.70 -14.91 2.85
C TYR A 494 5.58 -15.90 2.54
N THR A 495 4.94 -16.45 3.55
CA THR A 495 3.85 -17.43 3.41
C THR A 495 2.48 -16.80 3.14
N ASN A 496 2.40 -15.48 3.04
CA ASN A 496 1.15 -14.77 2.91
C ASN A 496 0.62 -14.67 1.46
N SER A 497 1.28 -15.29 0.48
CA SER A 497 0.82 -15.32 -0.90
C SER A 497 0.81 -16.74 -1.48
N ALA A 498 -0.17 -17.03 -2.32
CA ALA A 498 -0.29 -18.33 -2.99
C ALA A 498 0.94 -18.68 -3.84
N GLY A 499 1.54 -17.68 -4.51
CA GLY A 499 2.76 -17.88 -5.30
C GLY A 499 3.96 -18.34 -4.46
N SER A 500 4.16 -17.72 -3.28
CA SER A 500 5.24 -18.12 -2.36
C SER A 500 5.02 -19.53 -1.80
N LEU A 501 3.77 -19.91 -1.52
CA LEU A 501 3.43 -21.25 -1.05
C LEU A 501 3.63 -22.30 -2.14
N GLU A 502 3.34 -22.00 -3.40
CA GLU A 502 3.61 -22.89 -4.54
C GLU A 502 5.11 -23.19 -4.66
N VAL A 503 5.95 -22.15 -4.54
CA VAL A 503 7.41 -22.31 -4.60
C VAL A 503 7.93 -23.09 -3.38
N LEU A 504 7.35 -22.90 -2.19
CA LEU A 504 7.65 -23.73 -1.01
C LEU A 504 7.28 -25.20 -1.23
N LYS A 505 6.12 -25.46 -1.83
CA LYS A 505 5.68 -26.80 -2.21
C LYS A 505 6.63 -27.43 -3.22
N GLN A 506 7.11 -26.67 -4.20
CA GLN A 506 8.10 -27.13 -5.15
C GLN A 506 9.42 -27.48 -4.46
N LEU A 507 9.94 -26.63 -3.57
CA LEU A 507 11.15 -26.91 -2.79
C LEU A 507 10.99 -28.18 -1.94
N ARG A 508 9.82 -28.39 -1.33
CA ARG A 508 9.51 -29.61 -0.59
C ARG A 508 9.64 -30.86 -1.48
N THR A 509 9.06 -30.81 -2.67
CA THR A 509 9.14 -31.89 -3.65
C THR A 509 10.58 -32.13 -4.11
N GLU A 510 11.37 -31.08 -4.32
CA GLU A 510 12.76 -31.17 -4.75
C GLU A 510 13.68 -31.73 -3.67
N LEU A 511 13.37 -31.50 -2.39
CA LEU A 511 14.07 -32.05 -1.23
C LEU A 511 13.58 -33.45 -0.85
N ASP A 512 12.58 -33.99 -1.55
CA ASP A 512 11.98 -35.30 -1.27
C ASP A 512 11.43 -35.42 0.16
N ILE A 513 10.76 -34.37 0.63
CA ILE A 513 10.14 -34.30 1.96
C ILE A 513 8.71 -34.84 1.87
N SER A 514 8.44 -35.94 2.57
CA SER A 514 7.13 -36.56 2.62
C SER A 514 6.07 -35.72 3.32
N ASP A 515 4.78 -36.00 3.10
CA ASP A 515 3.68 -35.30 3.77
C ASP A 515 3.70 -35.52 5.30
N THR A 516 4.20 -36.67 5.74
CA THR A 516 4.35 -36.96 7.18
C THR A 516 5.44 -36.13 7.83
N GLU A 517 6.62 -36.06 7.21
CA GLU A 517 7.74 -35.22 7.65
C GLU A 517 7.36 -33.73 7.64
N HIS A 518 6.65 -33.29 6.60
CA HIS A 518 6.17 -31.92 6.52
C HIS A 518 5.23 -31.58 7.68
N ARG A 519 4.25 -32.43 8.00
CA ARG A 519 3.35 -32.22 9.15
C ARG A 519 4.10 -32.17 10.46
N GLN A 520 5.04 -33.09 10.67
CA GLN A 520 5.87 -33.10 11.87
C GLN A 520 6.67 -31.79 12.02
N ILE A 521 7.24 -31.28 10.93
CA ILE A 521 7.98 -30.00 10.93
C ILE A 521 7.04 -28.83 11.28
N LEU A 522 5.81 -28.81 10.78
CA LEU A 522 4.82 -27.79 11.09
C LEU A 522 4.42 -27.82 12.57
N GLU A 523 4.17 -28.98 13.13
CA GLU A 523 3.91 -29.16 14.58
C GLU A 523 5.08 -28.67 15.42
N GLU A 524 6.32 -29.03 15.04
CA GLU A 524 7.53 -28.54 15.72
C GLU A 524 7.75 -27.01 15.63
N LEU A 525 7.18 -26.37 14.59
CA LEU A 525 7.19 -24.90 14.41
C LEU A 525 5.99 -24.21 15.05
N GLY A 526 5.08 -24.96 15.69
CA GLY A 526 3.90 -24.43 16.37
C GLY A 526 2.79 -24.00 15.41
N ILE A 527 2.69 -24.60 14.23
CA ILE A 527 1.62 -24.31 13.25
C ILE A 527 0.48 -25.30 13.50
N GLU A 528 -0.62 -24.80 14.06
CA GLU A 528 -1.78 -25.62 14.41
C GLU A 528 -2.57 -26.13 13.18
N ASP A 529 -2.66 -25.34 12.11
CA ASP A 529 -3.39 -25.69 10.88
C ASP A 529 -2.44 -25.77 9.67
N PRO A 530 -1.96 -26.98 9.29
CA PRO A 530 -1.11 -27.18 8.12
C PRO A 530 -1.73 -26.73 6.79
N GLN A 531 -3.06 -26.67 6.72
CA GLN A 531 -3.78 -26.25 5.51
C GLN A 531 -3.60 -24.76 5.20
N LEU A 532 -3.16 -23.94 6.15
CA LEU A 532 -2.81 -22.54 5.91
C LEU A 532 -1.67 -22.37 4.91
N LEU A 533 -0.82 -23.39 4.77
CA LEU A 533 0.30 -23.41 3.82
C LEU A 533 -0.04 -24.13 2.51
N ASP A 534 -1.30 -24.46 2.24
CA ASP A 534 -1.74 -25.01 0.95
C ASP A 534 -1.97 -23.87 -0.07
N PRO A 535 -1.18 -23.82 -1.16
CA PRO A 535 -1.35 -22.79 -2.20
C PRO A 535 -2.72 -22.83 -2.88
N HIS A 536 -3.34 -24.00 -2.99
CA HIS A 536 -4.66 -24.14 -3.59
C HIS A 536 -5.75 -23.53 -2.70
N ARG A 537 -5.67 -23.78 -1.38
CA ARG A 537 -6.59 -23.17 -0.41
C ARG A 537 -6.44 -21.65 -0.38
N GLN A 538 -5.20 -21.17 -0.41
CA GLN A 538 -4.93 -19.72 -0.44
C GLN A 538 -5.49 -19.08 -1.71
N ARG A 539 -5.28 -19.66 -2.89
CA ARG A 539 -5.87 -19.18 -4.15
C ARG A 539 -7.38 -19.19 -4.14
N ASN A 540 -7.99 -20.25 -3.59
CA ASN A 540 -9.43 -20.35 -3.45
C ASN A 540 -9.96 -19.28 -2.49
N LEU A 541 -9.28 -19.02 -1.40
CA LEU A 541 -9.63 -17.97 -0.44
C LEU A 541 -9.49 -16.58 -1.05
N GLU A 542 -8.41 -16.31 -1.77
CA GLU A 542 -8.20 -15.06 -2.52
C GLU A 542 -9.30 -14.85 -3.57
N ASN A 543 -9.67 -15.89 -4.31
CA ASN A 543 -10.76 -15.86 -5.28
C ASN A 543 -12.13 -15.66 -4.61
N LEU A 544 -12.40 -16.33 -3.50
CA LEU A 544 -13.64 -16.15 -2.74
C LEU A 544 -13.77 -14.73 -2.20
N VAL A 545 -12.70 -14.16 -1.66
CA VAL A 545 -12.67 -12.77 -1.19
C VAL A 545 -12.91 -11.81 -2.35
N ARG A 546 -12.27 -12.04 -3.50
CA ARG A 546 -12.41 -11.26 -4.73
C ARG A 546 -13.86 -11.27 -5.24
N ILE A 547 -14.43 -12.47 -5.41
CA ILE A 547 -15.80 -12.66 -5.91
C ILE A 547 -16.83 -12.09 -4.92
N SER A 548 -16.64 -12.34 -3.61
CA SER A 548 -17.55 -11.80 -2.59
C SER A 548 -17.48 -10.28 -2.49
N GLY A 549 -16.29 -9.70 -2.64
CA GLY A 549 -16.09 -8.26 -2.71
C GLY A 549 -16.79 -7.64 -3.91
N TYR A 550 -16.68 -8.26 -5.09
CA TYR A 550 -17.38 -7.84 -6.31
C TYR A 550 -18.90 -7.90 -6.13
N ARG A 551 -19.45 -9.02 -5.64
CA ARG A 551 -20.88 -9.16 -5.36
C ARG A 551 -21.41 -8.07 -4.43
N LYS A 552 -20.74 -7.83 -3.31
CA LYS A 552 -21.13 -6.78 -2.35
C LYS A 552 -21.08 -5.39 -2.96
N ALA A 553 -20.07 -5.11 -3.78
CA ALA A 553 -19.97 -3.83 -4.47
C ALA A 553 -21.05 -3.67 -5.54
N LEU A 554 -21.38 -4.73 -6.30
CA LEU A 554 -22.45 -4.75 -7.30
C LEU A 554 -23.81 -4.54 -6.65
N GLU A 555 -24.12 -5.24 -5.56
CA GLU A 555 -25.33 -5.05 -4.77
C GLU A 555 -25.48 -3.61 -4.27
N ARG A 556 -24.40 -2.99 -3.79
CA ARG A 556 -24.41 -1.59 -3.37
C ARG A 556 -24.74 -0.63 -4.49
N LEU A 557 -24.12 -0.79 -5.65
CA LEU A 557 -24.37 0.09 -6.80
C LEU A 557 -25.80 -0.06 -7.33
N VAL A 558 -26.29 -1.29 -7.43
CA VAL A 558 -27.66 -1.56 -7.88
C VAL A 558 -28.69 -1.08 -6.85
N ASN A 559 -28.53 -1.37 -5.56
CA ASN A 559 -29.52 -1.09 -4.56
C ASN A 559 -29.47 0.34 -4.00
N LEU A 560 -28.28 0.97 -3.89
CA LEU A 560 -28.14 2.32 -3.31
C LEU A 560 -28.11 3.43 -4.36
N GLN A 561 -27.65 3.15 -5.58
CA GLN A 561 -27.54 4.16 -6.64
C GLN A 561 -28.54 3.94 -7.76
N ASN A 562 -29.43 2.95 -7.66
CA ASN A 562 -30.40 2.56 -8.69
C ASN A 562 -29.75 2.40 -10.09
N LEU A 563 -28.50 1.97 -10.14
CA LEU A 563 -27.81 1.73 -11.40
C LEU A 563 -28.26 0.39 -11.99
N ASP A 564 -28.45 0.37 -13.30
CA ASP A 564 -28.66 -0.89 -14.02
C ASP A 564 -27.48 -1.86 -13.81
N ILE A 565 -27.77 -3.15 -13.70
CA ILE A 565 -26.79 -4.22 -13.43
C ILE A 565 -25.65 -4.21 -14.44
N HIS A 566 -25.97 -3.99 -15.73
CA HIS A 566 -24.96 -3.92 -16.79
C HIS A 566 -23.99 -2.75 -16.57
N THR A 567 -24.50 -1.59 -16.21
CA THR A 567 -23.71 -0.39 -15.96
C THR A 567 -22.87 -0.53 -14.70
N ALA A 568 -23.45 -1.08 -13.63
CA ALA A 568 -22.75 -1.36 -12.38
C ALA A 568 -21.66 -2.43 -12.56
N SER A 569 -21.96 -3.49 -13.30
CA SER A 569 -21.00 -4.54 -13.66
C SER A 569 -19.82 -3.99 -14.46
N GLN A 570 -20.05 -3.21 -15.51
CA GLN A 570 -18.99 -2.58 -16.30
C GLN A 570 -18.05 -1.71 -15.49
N GLN A 571 -18.54 -1.03 -14.44
CA GLN A 571 -17.71 -0.23 -13.55
C GLN A 571 -16.85 -1.08 -12.60
N LEU A 572 -17.37 -2.20 -12.14
CA LEU A 572 -16.73 -3.02 -11.11
C LEU A 572 -15.84 -4.14 -11.66
N THR A 573 -16.19 -4.71 -12.82
CA THR A 573 -15.45 -5.81 -13.45
C THR A 573 -13.94 -5.52 -13.58
N PRO A 574 -13.50 -4.31 -14.00
CA PRO A 574 -12.08 -4.00 -14.08
C PRO A 574 -11.42 -3.87 -12.69
N THR A 575 -12.18 -3.46 -11.68
CA THR A 575 -11.65 -3.23 -10.32
C THR A 575 -11.37 -4.54 -9.61
N TYR A 576 -12.26 -5.52 -9.77
CA TYR A 576 -12.16 -6.83 -9.13
C TYR A 576 -11.55 -7.90 -10.05
N ASN A 577 -11.16 -7.55 -11.26
CA ASN A 577 -10.59 -8.47 -12.25
C ASN A 577 -11.47 -9.72 -12.48
N ILE A 578 -12.75 -9.50 -12.68
CA ILE A 578 -13.75 -10.54 -12.94
C ILE A 578 -13.67 -10.94 -14.41
N SER A 579 -13.60 -12.25 -14.68
CA SER A 579 -13.63 -12.77 -16.05
C SER A 579 -15.05 -12.70 -16.64
N PRO A 580 -15.20 -12.65 -17.98
CA PRO A 580 -16.53 -12.63 -18.60
C PRO A 580 -17.41 -13.82 -18.21
N SER A 581 -16.83 -14.98 -17.95
CA SER A 581 -17.55 -16.17 -17.48
C SER A 581 -18.04 -16.04 -16.04
N GLU A 582 -17.21 -15.50 -15.15
CA GLU A 582 -17.59 -15.20 -13.77
C GLU A 582 -18.64 -14.09 -13.71
N GLU A 583 -18.50 -13.06 -14.55
CA GLU A 583 -19.46 -11.97 -14.67
C GLU A 583 -20.84 -12.49 -15.10
N LEU A 584 -20.87 -13.37 -16.13
CA LEU A 584 -22.11 -13.97 -16.61
C LEU A 584 -22.78 -14.82 -15.52
N GLU A 585 -22.01 -15.61 -14.80
CA GLU A 585 -22.52 -16.47 -13.71
C GLU A 585 -23.05 -15.63 -12.55
N ILE A 586 -22.37 -14.54 -12.19
CA ILE A 586 -22.81 -13.65 -11.13
C ILE A 586 -24.03 -12.82 -11.58
N ASN A 587 -24.05 -12.33 -12.81
CA ASN A 587 -25.17 -11.53 -13.33
C ASN A 587 -26.44 -12.36 -13.61
N GLN A 588 -26.32 -13.63 -14.02
CA GLN A 588 -27.46 -14.56 -14.10
C GLN A 588 -28.15 -14.77 -12.75
N GLY A 589 -27.42 -14.62 -11.65
CA GLY A 589 -27.98 -14.64 -10.31
C GLY A 589 -28.78 -13.40 -9.92
N PHE A 590 -28.84 -12.37 -10.78
CA PHE A 590 -29.61 -11.14 -10.56
C PHE A 590 -30.87 -11.03 -11.43
N ASP A 591 -31.21 -12.02 -12.27
CA ASP A 591 -32.45 -12.04 -13.04
C ASP A 591 -33.69 -12.18 -12.11
N GLN A 592 -34.79 -11.46 -12.34
CA GLN A 592 -35.82 -11.22 -11.32
C GLN A 592 -36.46 -12.47 -10.71
N GLU A 593 -36.62 -13.57 -11.44
CA GLU A 593 -37.13 -14.84 -10.89
C GLU A 593 -36.04 -15.69 -10.26
N ALA A 594 -34.87 -15.78 -10.86
CA ALA A 594 -33.68 -16.40 -10.27
C ALA A 594 -33.20 -15.66 -9.00
N THR A 595 -33.42 -14.34 -8.93
CA THR A 595 -33.03 -13.47 -7.80
C THR A 595 -33.81 -13.77 -6.54
N LEU A 596 -35.11 -14.04 -6.62
CA LEU A 596 -35.94 -14.35 -5.46
C LEU A 596 -35.58 -15.72 -4.87
N LYS A 597 -35.38 -16.71 -5.73
CA LYS A 597 -34.95 -18.05 -5.32
C LYS A 597 -33.56 -18.01 -4.67
N GLN A 598 -32.62 -17.34 -5.27
CA GLN A 598 -31.25 -17.22 -4.79
C GLN A 598 -31.15 -16.35 -3.54
N LYS A 599 -31.96 -15.30 -3.40
CA LYS A 599 -32.10 -14.54 -2.16
C LYS A 599 -32.61 -15.41 -1.01
N SER A 600 -33.57 -16.25 -1.26
CA SER A 600 -34.11 -17.16 -0.23
C SER A 600 -33.07 -18.15 0.25
N TYR A 601 -32.30 -18.77 -0.65
CA TYR A 601 -31.20 -19.66 -0.27
C TYR A 601 -30.04 -18.91 0.40
N PHE A 602 -29.73 -17.70 -0.03
CA PHE A 602 -28.77 -16.83 0.63
C PHE A 602 -29.20 -16.49 2.05
N TYR A 603 -30.47 -16.16 2.27
CA TYR A 603 -30.99 -15.91 3.61
C TYR A 603 -31.00 -17.16 4.50
N LEU A 604 -31.28 -18.35 3.93
CA LEU A 604 -31.19 -19.63 4.63
C LEU A 604 -29.74 -19.94 5.05
N GLU A 605 -28.77 -19.73 4.16
CA GLU A 605 -27.37 -19.91 4.47
C GLU A 605 -26.90 -18.94 5.57
N ARG A 606 -27.31 -17.69 5.50
CA ARG A 606 -27.06 -16.69 6.54
C ARG A 606 -27.72 -17.05 7.87
N LEU A 607 -28.93 -17.55 7.82
CA LEU A 607 -29.64 -18.05 9.01
C LEU A 607 -28.89 -19.23 9.63
N SER A 608 -28.38 -20.15 8.82
CA SER A 608 -27.57 -21.29 9.28
C SER A 608 -26.28 -20.84 9.98
N GLN A 609 -25.55 -19.86 9.40
CA GLN A 609 -24.33 -19.29 9.99
C GLN A 609 -24.62 -18.59 11.32
N LEU A 610 -25.72 -17.83 11.40
CA LEU A 610 -26.18 -17.19 12.64
C LEU A 610 -26.55 -18.21 13.71
N LEU A 611 -27.13 -19.33 13.32
CA LEU A 611 -27.47 -20.41 14.25
C LEU A 611 -26.24 -21.10 14.82
N GLN A 612 -25.19 -21.29 14.01
CA GLN A 612 -23.90 -21.81 14.51
C GLN A 612 -23.31 -20.86 15.55
N SER A 613 -23.29 -19.56 15.25
CA SER A 613 -22.82 -18.53 16.19
C SER A 613 -23.69 -18.46 17.45
N TYR A 614 -25.01 -18.62 17.31
CA TYR A 614 -25.92 -18.70 18.44
C TYR A 614 -25.66 -19.89 19.33
N HIS A 615 -25.38 -21.04 18.74
CA HIS A 615 -25.09 -22.26 19.54
C HIS A 615 -23.78 -22.13 20.31
N SER A 616 -22.72 -21.60 19.70
CA SER A 616 -21.45 -21.39 20.41
C SER A 616 -21.59 -20.41 21.56
N LEU A 617 -22.20 -19.25 21.33
CA LEU A 617 -22.43 -18.24 22.37
C LEU A 617 -23.34 -18.74 23.49
N ASN A 618 -24.37 -19.53 23.16
CA ASN A 618 -25.26 -20.09 24.15
C ASN A 618 -24.59 -21.15 25.04
N GLN A 619 -23.65 -21.94 24.46
CA GLN A 619 -22.83 -22.85 25.24
C GLN A 619 -21.90 -22.07 26.20
N ASP A 620 -21.24 -21.03 25.72
CA ASP A 620 -20.36 -20.18 26.53
C ASP A 620 -21.13 -19.48 27.64
N TYR A 621 -22.36 -18.97 27.37
CA TYR A 621 -23.22 -18.35 28.38
C TYR A 621 -23.63 -19.33 29.46
N LEU A 622 -24.05 -20.53 29.06
CA LEU A 622 -24.48 -21.57 30.04
C LEU A 622 -23.34 -22.09 30.90
N ILE A 623 -22.14 -22.16 30.37
CA ILE A 623 -20.94 -22.65 31.08
C ILE A 623 -20.34 -21.57 31.97
N GLU A 624 -20.27 -20.32 31.52
CA GLU A 624 -19.48 -19.26 32.15
C GLU A 624 -20.33 -18.10 32.71
N GLN A 625 -21.69 -18.10 32.50
CA GLN A 625 -22.60 -17.03 32.92
C GLN A 625 -22.18 -15.61 32.53
N ARG A 626 -21.66 -15.43 31.33
CA ARG A 626 -21.12 -14.14 30.88
C ARG A 626 -22.23 -13.16 30.46
N PRO A 627 -22.37 -11.96 31.07
CA PRO A 627 -23.43 -11.01 30.77
C PRO A 627 -23.42 -10.54 29.29
N VAL A 628 -22.25 -10.43 28.71
CA VAL A 628 -22.11 -9.97 27.31
C VAL A 628 -22.63 -10.98 26.30
N ALA A 629 -22.52 -12.30 26.58
CA ALA A 629 -23.09 -13.34 25.73
C ALA A 629 -24.61 -13.25 25.64
N SER A 630 -25.30 -12.92 26.73
CA SER A 630 -26.79 -12.75 26.76
C SER A 630 -27.24 -11.61 25.85
N LEU A 631 -26.48 -10.51 25.79
CA LEU A 631 -26.77 -9.36 24.92
C LEU A 631 -26.63 -9.74 23.44
N LEU A 632 -25.60 -10.46 23.08
CA LEU A 632 -25.40 -10.94 21.72
C LEU A 632 -26.43 -11.98 21.31
N LEU A 633 -26.80 -12.87 22.20
CA LEU A 633 -27.88 -13.85 21.97
C LEU A 633 -29.20 -13.18 21.61
N GLU A 634 -29.56 -12.10 22.30
CA GLU A 634 -30.81 -11.36 22.00
C GLU A 634 -30.68 -10.60 20.67
N ALA A 635 -29.57 -9.99 20.38
CA ALA A 635 -29.31 -9.36 19.08
C ALA A 635 -29.42 -10.36 17.93
N ILE A 636 -28.84 -11.57 18.09
CA ILE A 636 -28.93 -12.66 17.10
C ILE A 636 -30.37 -13.11 16.95
N ARG A 637 -31.13 -13.25 18.04
CA ARG A 637 -32.55 -13.62 18.01
C ARG A 637 -33.37 -12.64 17.18
N ARG A 638 -33.17 -11.32 17.36
CA ARG A 638 -33.87 -10.29 16.57
C ARG A 638 -33.47 -10.32 15.10
N LYS A 639 -32.18 -10.51 14.81
CA LYS A 639 -31.74 -10.65 13.41
C LYS A 639 -32.27 -11.93 12.75
N LYS A 640 -32.40 -13.03 13.49
CA LYS A 640 -33.10 -14.24 13.01
C LYS A 640 -34.53 -13.91 12.61
N LYS A 641 -35.27 -13.15 13.45
CA LYS A 641 -36.65 -12.73 13.14
C LYS A 641 -36.75 -11.93 11.84
N ILE A 642 -35.82 -10.99 11.61
CA ILE A 642 -35.76 -10.19 10.37
C ILE A 642 -35.48 -11.08 9.16
N LEU A 643 -34.53 -12.01 9.24
CA LEU A 643 -34.23 -12.94 8.15
C LEU A 643 -35.35 -13.88 7.82
N VAL A 644 -35.97 -14.45 8.85
CA VAL A 644 -37.14 -15.32 8.67
C VAL A 644 -38.26 -14.53 8.00
N SER A 645 -38.53 -13.29 8.42
CA SER A 645 -39.51 -12.43 7.76
C SER A 645 -39.18 -12.18 6.29
N ALA A 646 -37.91 -11.90 5.94
CA ALA A 646 -37.47 -11.72 4.55
C ALA A 646 -37.59 -13.01 3.71
N ILE A 647 -37.35 -14.17 4.32
CA ILE A 647 -37.54 -15.48 3.67
C ILE A 647 -39.05 -15.74 3.41
N LEU A 648 -39.92 -15.43 4.37
CA LEU A 648 -41.35 -15.57 4.20
C LEU A 648 -41.92 -14.65 3.11
N ASP A 649 -41.42 -13.40 3.01
CA ASP A 649 -41.74 -12.48 1.92
C ASP A 649 -41.34 -13.05 0.55
N ALA A 650 -40.17 -13.67 0.48
CA ALA A 650 -39.69 -14.30 -0.75
C ALA A 650 -40.51 -15.55 -1.11
N ILE A 651 -40.87 -16.40 -0.12
CA ILE A 651 -41.71 -17.59 -0.30
C ILE A 651 -43.08 -17.23 -0.88
N ALA A 652 -43.67 -16.13 -0.43
CA ALA A 652 -44.99 -15.68 -0.90
C ALA A 652 -45.00 -15.35 -2.40
N THR A 653 -43.84 -15.09 -3.00
CA THR A 653 -43.68 -14.71 -4.41
C THR A 653 -43.13 -15.81 -5.30
N LEU A 654 -42.66 -16.96 -4.73
CA LEU A 654 -42.08 -18.09 -5.48
C LEU A 654 -43.16 -19.11 -5.93
N SER A 655 -42.79 -19.96 -6.89
CA SER A 655 -43.63 -21.09 -7.34
C SER A 655 -43.81 -22.14 -6.24
N ASP A 656 -44.92 -22.89 -6.28
CA ASP A 656 -45.30 -23.81 -5.19
C ASP A 656 -44.24 -24.89 -4.88
N HIS A 657 -43.58 -25.43 -5.86
CA HIS A 657 -42.58 -26.49 -5.66
C HIS A 657 -41.31 -25.98 -4.95
N GLU A 658 -40.83 -24.82 -5.29
CA GLU A 658 -39.62 -24.19 -4.69
C GLU A 658 -39.94 -23.64 -3.30
N SER A 659 -41.12 -23.08 -3.12
CA SER A 659 -41.56 -22.56 -1.83
C SER A 659 -41.69 -23.64 -0.76
N HIS A 660 -42.20 -24.84 -1.10
CA HIS A 660 -42.27 -25.97 -0.20
C HIS A 660 -40.92 -26.41 0.33
N LYS A 661 -39.92 -26.48 -0.55
CA LYS A 661 -38.55 -26.88 -0.17
C LYS A 661 -37.93 -25.88 0.81
N ILE A 662 -38.08 -24.60 0.55
CA ILE A 662 -37.56 -23.52 1.39
C ILE A 662 -38.27 -23.47 2.75
N VAL A 663 -39.61 -23.72 2.76
CA VAL A 663 -40.40 -23.83 3.99
C VAL A 663 -39.92 -24.94 4.90
N LEU A 664 -39.62 -26.12 4.33
CA LEU A 664 -39.10 -27.25 5.11
C LEU A 664 -37.72 -26.94 5.70
N GLU A 665 -36.83 -26.39 4.91
CA GLU A 665 -35.50 -25.99 5.40
C GLU A 665 -35.57 -24.91 6.49
N LEU A 666 -36.45 -23.91 6.34
CA LEU A 666 -36.67 -22.86 7.32
C LEU A 666 -37.22 -23.42 8.66
N GLY A 667 -38.22 -24.33 8.59
CA GLY A 667 -38.81 -25.00 9.77
C GLY A 667 -37.76 -25.79 10.56
N ASN A 668 -36.83 -26.44 9.87
CA ASN A 668 -35.75 -27.20 10.52
C ASN A 668 -34.69 -26.29 11.14
N LEU A 669 -34.41 -25.15 10.53
CA LEU A 669 -33.32 -24.24 10.97
C LEU A 669 -33.74 -23.36 12.18
N SER A 670 -35.00 -22.93 12.27
CA SER A 670 -35.38 -21.96 13.30
C SER A 670 -36.82 -22.12 13.81
N PRO A 671 -37.17 -23.24 14.46
CA PRO A 671 -38.52 -23.54 14.86
C PRO A 671 -39.11 -22.55 15.87
N THR A 672 -38.31 -22.10 16.85
CA THR A 672 -38.80 -21.19 17.92
C THR A 672 -39.14 -19.79 17.39
N VAL A 673 -38.30 -19.21 16.54
CA VAL A 673 -38.57 -17.89 15.95
C VAL A 673 -39.70 -17.95 14.96
N LEU A 674 -39.88 -19.06 14.29
CA LEU A 674 -40.97 -19.30 13.37
C LEU A 674 -42.29 -19.41 14.15
N GLN A 675 -42.31 -20.08 15.28
CA GLN A 675 -43.48 -20.16 16.16
C GLN A 675 -43.87 -18.79 16.67
N ASP A 676 -42.94 -17.98 17.16
CA ASP A 676 -43.17 -16.59 17.60
C ASP A 676 -43.81 -15.72 16.48
N ILE A 677 -43.45 -15.93 15.21
CA ILE A 677 -43.99 -15.19 14.06
C ILE A 677 -45.39 -15.71 13.71
N LEU A 678 -45.64 -17.02 13.82
CA LEU A 678 -46.91 -17.65 13.49
C LEU A 678 -47.98 -17.42 14.55
N ASP A 679 -47.58 -17.27 15.82
CA ASP A 679 -48.47 -17.00 16.94
C ASP A 679 -48.86 -15.51 17.03
N ASP A 680 -48.15 -14.61 16.35
CA ASP A 680 -48.51 -13.21 16.28
C ASP A 680 -49.71 -13.00 15.34
N SER A 681 -50.90 -13.00 15.89
CA SER A 681 -52.18 -12.87 15.18
C SER A 681 -52.37 -11.56 14.42
N GLN A 682 -51.52 -10.54 14.67
CA GLN A 682 -51.53 -9.27 13.97
C GLN A 682 -50.54 -9.27 12.79
N SER A 683 -49.78 -10.35 12.61
CA SER A 683 -48.76 -10.41 11.56
C SER A 683 -49.39 -10.55 10.15
N ALA A 684 -48.92 -9.76 9.20
CA ALA A 684 -49.41 -9.76 7.82
C ALA A 684 -49.16 -11.10 7.08
N TRP A 685 -48.48 -12.04 7.69
CA TRP A 685 -48.09 -13.35 7.10
C TRP A 685 -49.29 -14.26 6.86
N HIS A 686 -50.34 -14.22 7.69
CA HIS A 686 -51.58 -14.98 7.50
C HIS A 686 -52.31 -14.63 6.19
N LEU A 687 -52.02 -13.44 5.63
CA LEU A 687 -52.59 -12.98 4.36
C LEU A 687 -51.71 -13.26 3.16
N LYS A 688 -50.42 -13.50 3.36
CA LYS A 688 -49.43 -13.65 2.29
C LYS A 688 -49.08 -15.11 1.97
N LEU A 689 -49.16 -15.99 2.97
CA LEU A 689 -48.83 -17.42 2.81
C LEU A 689 -50.08 -18.23 2.46
N LYS A 690 -49.93 -19.25 1.62
CA LYS A 690 -50.98 -20.19 1.30
C LYS A 690 -51.30 -21.10 2.50
N PRO A 691 -52.55 -21.60 2.67
CA PRO A 691 -52.96 -22.46 3.78
C PRO A 691 -52.02 -23.70 3.96
N ASP A 692 -51.63 -24.33 2.86
CA ASP A 692 -50.76 -25.51 2.85
C ASP A 692 -49.31 -25.18 3.35
N GLN A 693 -48.82 -24.00 3.02
CA GLN A 693 -47.55 -23.52 3.47
C GLN A 693 -47.56 -23.20 4.97
N MET A 694 -48.64 -22.62 5.44
CA MET A 694 -48.86 -22.34 6.86
C MET A 694 -48.93 -23.61 7.70
N GLU A 695 -49.61 -24.64 7.21
CA GLU A 695 -49.75 -25.93 7.90
C GLU A 695 -48.39 -26.64 7.99
N LEU A 696 -47.63 -26.66 6.93
CA LEU A 696 -46.25 -27.19 6.87
C LEU A 696 -45.30 -26.47 7.87
N LEU A 697 -45.36 -25.12 7.93
CA LEU A 697 -44.61 -24.34 8.89
C LEU A 697 -44.98 -24.64 10.33
N ARG A 698 -46.30 -24.80 10.66
CA ARG A 698 -46.76 -25.17 11.98
C ARG A 698 -46.30 -26.56 12.40
N GLN A 699 -46.38 -27.54 11.51
CA GLN A 699 -45.91 -28.91 11.78
C GLN A 699 -44.40 -28.95 12.04
N SER A 700 -43.61 -28.15 11.30
CA SER A 700 -42.14 -28.06 11.47
C SER A 700 -41.78 -27.33 12.79
N ALA A 701 -42.56 -26.35 13.24
CA ALA A 701 -42.29 -25.57 14.43
C ALA A 701 -42.61 -26.33 15.74
N GLN A 702 -43.62 -27.24 15.73
CA GLN A 702 -44.05 -27.98 16.91
C GLN A 702 -43.05 -29.01 17.42
N ASN A 703 -42.10 -29.47 16.61
CA ASN A 703 -41.23 -30.60 16.96
C ASN A 703 -40.02 -30.27 17.83
N ASN A 704 -39.68 -29.00 18.13
CA ASN A 704 -38.38 -28.64 18.75
C ASN A 704 -38.42 -27.42 19.71
N ALA A 705 -39.40 -27.23 20.57
CA ALA A 705 -39.48 -26.05 21.45
C ALA A 705 -38.72 -26.19 22.77
N CYS A 706 -37.80 -25.27 23.04
CA CYS A 706 -37.26 -25.01 24.38
C CYS A 706 -37.23 -23.50 24.64
N PRO A 707 -37.90 -22.94 25.66
CA PRO A 707 -37.99 -21.48 25.88
C PRO A 707 -36.92 -20.97 26.84
N VAL A 708 -36.23 -19.89 26.43
CA VAL A 708 -35.43 -19.04 27.35
C VAL A 708 -36.04 -17.65 27.34
N THR A 709 -36.59 -17.19 28.47
CA THR A 709 -37.10 -15.82 28.67
C THR A 709 -35.97 -14.92 29.16
N VAL A 710 -35.65 -13.84 28.39
CA VAL A 710 -34.64 -12.85 28.76
C VAL A 710 -35.35 -11.52 29.06
N ASP A 711 -35.00 -10.86 30.18
CA ASP A 711 -35.54 -9.55 30.54
C ASP A 711 -34.91 -8.43 29.70
N LEU A 712 -35.71 -7.86 28.81
CA LEU A 712 -35.30 -6.83 27.88
C LEU A 712 -34.96 -5.49 28.55
N SER A 713 -35.56 -5.19 29.70
CA SER A 713 -35.33 -3.94 30.42
C SER A 713 -33.94 -3.94 31.07
N GLU A 714 -33.52 -5.06 31.63
CA GLU A 714 -32.19 -5.22 32.22
C GLU A 714 -31.07 -5.14 31.15
N ILE A 715 -31.33 -5.75 29.99
CA ILE A 715 -30.40 -5.69 28.85
C ILE A 715 -30.23 -4.26 28.36
N THR A 716 -31.33 -3.52 28.17
CA THR A 716 -31.32 -2.13 27.74
C THR A 716 -30.53 -1.26 28.71
N ASN A 717 -30.77 -1.38 30.02
CA ASN A 717 -30.02 -0.64 31.04
C ASN A 717 -28.53 -0.99 31.07
N THR A 718 -28.19 -2.25 30.87
CA THR A 718 -26.80 -2.68 30.78
C THR A 718 -26.10 -2.07 29.53
N LEU A 719 -26.74 -2.07 28.36
CA LEU A 719 -26.20 -1.43 27.15
C LEU A 719 -25.99 0.06 27.36
N ILE A 720 -26.93 0.76 27.98
CA ILE A 720 -26.80 2.19 28.30
C ILE A 720 -25.57 2.44 29.21
N SER A 721 -25.36 1.61 30.21
CA SER A 721 -24.21 1.74 31.11
C SER A 721 -22.90 1.51 30.36
N LEU A 722 -22.86 0.57 29.42
CA LEU A 722 -21.69 0.28 28.57
C LEU A 722 -21.39 1.38 27.53
N LEU A 723 -22.34 2.24 27.18
CA LEU A 723 -22.08 3.41 26.34
C LEU A 723 -21.13 4.43 27.00
N GLN A 724 -21.03 4.42 28.33
CA GLN A 724 -20.11 5.27 29.08
C GLN A 724 -18.73 4.63 29.29
N ALA A 725 -18.51 3.42 28.81
CA ALA A 725 -17.23 2.73 28.94
C ALA A 725 -16.09 3.47 28.19
N PRO A 726 -14.88 3.53 28.72
CA PRO A 726 -13.76 4.22 28.05
C PRO A 726 -13.26 3.52 26.77
N ASN A 727 -13.67 2.29 26.52
CA ASN A 727 -13.26 1.51 25.36
C ASN A 727 -14.17 1.82 24.14
N PRO A 728 -13.64 2.37 23.04
CA PRO A 728 -14.46 2.73 21.87
C PRO A 728 -15.10 1.53 21.16
N LEU A 729 -14.55 0.33 21.30
CA LEU A 729 -15.16 -0.87 20.74
C LEU A 729 -16.42 -1.26 21.52
N ILE A 730 -16.36 -1.18 22.85
CA ILE A 730 -17.53 -1.44 23.72
C ILE A 730 -18.62 -0.39 23.46
N GLN A 731 -18.28 0.88 23.37
CA GLN A 731 -19.23 1.95 23.04
C GLN A 731 -19.91 1.69 21.69
N SER A 732 -19.13 1.42 20.65
CA SER A 732 -19.61 1.16 19.29
C SER A 732 -20.53 -0.07 19.25
N THR A 733 -20.12 -1.16 19.90
CA THR A 733 -20.89 -2.41 19.98
C THR A 733 -22.20 -2.21 20.73
N SER A 734 -22.14 -1.53 21.88
CA SER A 734 -23.33 -1.27 22.70
C SER A 734 -24.33 -0.37 21.98
N LEU A 735 -23.87 0.67 21.31
CA LEU A 735 -24.71 1.55 20.50
C LEU A 735 -25.38 0.81 19.35
N TYR A 736 -24.65 -0.07 18.67
CA TYR A 736 -25.17 -0.90 17.59
C TYR A 736 -26.19 -1.93 18.09
N LEU A 737 -25.96 -2.58 19.24
CA LEU A 737 -26.88 -3.52 19.84
C LEU A 737 -28.13 -2.80 20.35
N LEU A 738 -28.00 -1.60 20.92
CA LEU A 738 -29.12 -0.76 21.32
C LEU A 738 -30.03 -0.42 20.13
N GLN A 739 -29.46 -0.14 18.95
CA GLN A 739 -30.21 0.05 17.70
C GLN A 739 -31.09 -1.17 17.36
N THR A 740 -30.61 -2.37 17.62
CA THR A 740 -31.39 -3.59 17.33
C THR A 740 -32.53 -3.79 18.33
N LEU A 741 -32.42 -3.25 19.56
CA LEU A 741 -33.40 -3.32 20.60
C LEU A 741 -34.42 -2.18 20.51
N ASP A 742 -33.96 -0.96 20.48
CA ASP A 742 -34.77 0.25 20.42
C ASP A 742 -34.06 1.29 19.55
N TYR A 743 -34.55 1.47 18.30
CA TYR A 743 -33.99 2.41 17.34
C TYR A 743 -34.06 3.86 17.82
N THR A 744 -35.20 4.25 18.43
CA THR A 744 -35.44 5.62 18.91
C THR A 744 -34.49 6.00 20.03
N LEU A 745 -34.31 5.08 20.97
CA LEU A 745 -33.39 5.23 22.09
C LEU A 745 -31.92 5.26 21.61
N SER A 746 -31.56 4.43 20.63
CA SER A 746 -30.22 4.42 20.06
C SER A 746 -29.89 5.71 19.32
N CYS A 747 -30.84 6.31 18.62
CA CYS A 747 -30.66 7.62 17.96
C CYS A 747 -30.48 8.74 19.00
N ALA A 748 -31.19 8.71 20.09
CA ALA A 748 -31.06 9.69 21.17
C ALA A 748 -29.63 9.64 21.75
N TRP A 749 -29.17 8.45 22.11
CA TRP A 749 -27.80 8.25 22.63
C TRP A 749 -26.71 8.53 21.60
N ALA A 750 -26.94 8.24 20.32
CA ALA A 750 -26.00 8.56 19.25
C ALA A 750 -25.71 10.07 19.12
N VAL A 751 -26.68 10.92 19.49
CA VAL A 751 -26.51 12.38 19.51
C VAL A 751 -25.78 12.84 20.79
N GLU A 752 -25.97 12.13 21.90
CA GLU A 752 -25.36 12.52 23.20
C GLU A 752 -23.93 12.04 23.39
N ILE A 753 -23.47 11.02 22.67
CA ILE A 753 -22.12 10.46 22.83
C ILE A 753 -21.06 11.37 22.22
N GLU A 754 -20.28 12.03 23.06
CA GLU A 754 -19.10 12.83 22.68
C GLU A 754 -17.87 11.90 22.55
N SER A 755 -17.76 11.12 21.49
CA SER A 755 -16.57 10.33 21.23
C SER A 755 -15.82 10.84 19.99
N LYS A 756 -14.49 11.05 20.12
CA LYS A 756 -13.60 11.44 19.01
C LYS A 756 -13.04 10.23 18.26
N HIS A 757 -13.35 9.02 18.69
CA HIS A 757 -12.80 7.80 18.07
C HIS A 757 -13.55 7.46 16.79
N HIS A 758 -12.80 7.21 15.72
CA HIS A 758 -13.32 6.95 14.37
C HIS A 758 -14.38 5.83 14.31
N LEU A 759 -14.16 4.74 15.06
CA LEU A 759 -15.11 3.61 15.10
C LEU A 759 -16.48 4.01 15.65
N VAL A 760 -16.51 4.79 16.73
CA VAL A 760 -17.77 5.27 17.33
C VAL A 760 -18.46 6.27 16.43
N GLN A 761 -17.69 7.17 15.80
CA GLN A 761 -18.20 8.15 14.83
C GLN A 761 -18.78 7.48 13.59
N GLU A 762 -18.19 6.40 13.08
CA GLU A 762 -18.77 5.64 11.98
C GLU A 762 -20.06 4.93 12.39
N THR A 763 -20.10 4.35 13.59
CA THR A 763 -21.32 3.72 14.11
C THR A 763 -22.44 4.74 14.28
N ILE A 764 -22.16 5.94 14.82
CA ILE A 764 -23.11 7.05 14.93
C ILE A 764 -23.65 7.44 13.53
N LYS A 765 -22.78 7.58 12.55
CA LYS A 765 -23.19 7.91 11.16
C LYS A 765 -24.11 6.84 10.56
N ILE A 766 -23.79 5.57 10.80
CA ILE A 766 -24.62 4.45 10.33
C ILE A 766 -26.01 4.52 10.97
N ILE A 767 -26.09 4.75 12.28
CA ILE A 767 -27.35 4.81 13.01
C ILE A 767 -28.19 6.01 12.58
N LEU A 768 -27.62 7.20 12.52
CA LEU A 768 -28.31 8.43 12.15
C LEU A 768 -28.61 8.51 10.65
N GLY A 769 -27.80 7.85 9.78
CA GLY A 769 -27.98 7.82 8.32
C GLY A 769 -29.06 6.84 7.85
N ASN A 770 -29.42 5.86 8.67
CA ASN A 770 -30.37 4.79 8.32
C ASN A 770 -31.83 5.13 8.59
N GLN A 771 -32.26 6.36 8.37
CA GLN A 771 -33.71 6.69 8.43
C GLN A 771 -34.46 5.87 7.36
N GLY A 772 -34.85 4.62 7.70
CA GLY A 772 -35.80 3.83 6.96
C GLY A 772 -35.34 2.58 6.23
N SER A 773 -34.09 2.18 6.28
CA SER A 773 -33.63 0.91 5.68
C SER A 773 -33.18 -0.10 6.74
N THR A 774 -34.09 -0.88 7.24
CA THR A 774 -33.84 -2.14 7.94
C THR A 774 -33.29 -3.15 6.92
N GLY A 775 -32.04 -3.07 6.58
CA GLY A 775 -31.50 -3.83 5.47
C GLY A 775 -30.20 -4.58 5.76
N LEU A 776 -29.75 -5.31 4.76
CA LEU A 776 -28.58 -6.14 4.69
C LEU A 776 -27.25 -5.50 5.20
N ALA A 777 -27.13 -4.16 5.21
CA ALA A 777 -25.94 -3.46 5.71
C ALA A 777 -25.71 -3.72 7.22
N ASP A 778 -26.76 -3.92 7.98
CA ASP A 778 -26.70 -4.23 9.41
C ASP A 778 -26.11 -5.62 9.69
N PHE A 779 -26.26 -6.54 8.75
CA PHE A 779 -25.86 -7.93 8.90
C PHE A 779 -24.33 -8.12 8.91
N VAL A 780 -23.64 -7.40 8.03
CA VAL A 780 -22.18 -7.48 7.90
C VAL A 780 -21.47 -6.99 9.17
N ASN A 781 -22.06 -6.04 9.87
CA ASN A 781 -21.48 -5.51 11.10
C ASN A 781 -21.71 -6.44 12.30
N LEU A 782 -22.87 -7.10 12.37
CA LEU A 782 -23.14 -8.08 13.42
C LEU A 782 -22.21 -9.30 13.31
N GLU A 783 -21.95 -9.80 12.10
CA GLU A 783 -20.99 -10.89 11.89
C GLU A 783 -19.57 -10.53 12.35
N LYS A 784 -19.13 -9.30 12.07
CA LYS A 784 -17.84 -8.81 12.56
C LYS A 784 -17.80 -8.73 14.08
N ILE A 785 -18.88 -8.29 14.71
CA ILE A 785 -19.00 -8.21 16.16
C ILE A 785 -18.99 -9.61 16.78
N VAL A 786 -19.75 -10.56 16.22
CA VAL A 786 -19.76 -11.95 16.69
C VAL A 786 -18.39 -12.61 16.46
N TYR A 787 -17.73 -12.36 15.33
CA TYR A 787 -16.38 -12.85 15.07
C TYR A 787 -15.36 -12.29 16.07
N LEU A 788 -15.42 -10.99 16.36
CA LEU A 788 -14.57 -10.35 17.36
C LEU A 788 -14.85 -10.87 18.77
N PHE A 789 -16.11 -11.18 19.08
CA PHE A 789 -16.51 -11.73 20.37
C PHE A 789 -15.98 -13.16 20.60
N ASN A 790 -15.95 -13.97 19.56
CA ASN A 790 -15.38 -15.32 19.60
C ASN A 790 -13.84 -15.33 19.47
N SER A 791 -13.21 -14.18 19.26
CA SER A 791 -11.75 -14.07 19.25
C SER A 791 -11.22 -13.80 20.66
N ASP A 792 -10.04 -14.34 20.98
CA ASP A 792 -9.34 -14.16 22.29
C ASP A 792 -9.19 -12.69 22.75
N PHE A 793 -9.54 -11.74 21.89
CA PHE A 793 -9.53 -10.31 22.16
C PHE A 793 -10.53 -9.91 23.25
N PHE A 794 -11.73 -10.52 23.28
CA PHE A 794 -12.72 -10.27 24.34
C PHE A 794 -12.40 -10.99 25.66
N HIS A 795 -11.71 -12.12 25.61
CA HIS A 795 -11.22 -12.78 26.81
C HIS A 795 -10.22 -11.94 27.61
N SER A 796 -9.61 -10.94 26.98
CA SER A 796 -8.67 -10.01 27.64
C SER A 796 -9.31 -8.77 28.27
N LEU A 797 -10.63 -8.55 28.05
CA LEU A 797 -11.36 -7.36 28.54
C LEU A 797 -12.17 -7.64 29.81
N ASP A 798 -12.47 -8.91 30.11
CA ASP A 798 -13.14 -9.34 31.35
C ASP A 798 -12.16 -9.56 32.53
N ASN A 799 -10.85 -9.39 32.31
CA ASN A 799 -9.80 -9.35 33.32
C ASN A 799 -9.22 -7.90 33.39
#